data_2833dd935f2ea66800d13d694fb77248
#
_entry.id   2833dd935f2ea66800d13d694fb77248
#
_cell.length_a   1.000
_cell.length_b   1.000
_cell.length_c   1.000
_cell.angle_alpha   90.00
_cell.angle_beta   90.00
_cell.angle_gamma   90.00
#
_symmetry.space_group_name_H-M   'P 1'
#
loop_
_entity.id
_entity.type
_entity.pdbx_description
1 polymer ?
#
loop_
_entity_poly.entity_id
_entity_poly.type
_entity_poly.pdbx_seq_one_letter_code
_entity_poly.pdbx_strand_id
1 'polypeptide(L)'
;MSETKELIVEIGVEELPAIPFLKECCNVATKWRETLAQNGLDSECEFYYTPRRIALYHPKFAVRQDDGFSEFIGAPRQVAQKDGAWTPAALSFAKKCGIDESELKFETVGGKEVLYYKKPVAGKPSTERLGDMIEKFLLGLNFGKSMRWGEGKFEFIRPVRSFLCLLGDEVVKFNKFDVESGNSIFMHRSVGYDKFTVKNAKDYFAAMPKIGVILDQNARREKILSEFKQIEAKNGVTVEVDEALLDEVVAITEHPTALLGGFEQEFLEVPSEVIITSMKENQRYFPVFEGGKLANRFVVVSNAISPEPALIVKGNEKVLRARLSDAMFFWRSDLAHEFGPEKLKNITYLKELGSTFDKSVRELGVAKRLAKICADRLKACAGEGYEALLERAVMLSKADLTTQMVYEFTELQGVMGGYYAAAKGENENIVTAIKEQYLPSGEASALPSTIFSSVVALAIKLETLIGLFSAGKIPSGNKDPYALRRAANGVIKIIQNENLNLDIAAFLRETAEGYAKFDVEALIGFIFDRLYTFFDVNPSVVKACLASKKGDVLAQCEAIDALGAICAADDFRQNFSTFKRLANIIKDENFGAVDEAKFENESEKKLFEAFKAAVKLGGSYSERLKNFFGLKAAIDEFFDNVMINAEDELVRKNRLALVGQIYAEFLKIADIKEISL
;
A
#
# COMPACT_ATOMS: atom_id res chain seq x y z
N MET A 1 17.38 32.70 -24.24
CA MET A 1 17.14 32.09 -22.91
C MET A 1 16.58 33.18 -22.02
N SER A 2 15.44 32.95 -21.38
CA SER A 2 14.88 33.88 -20.40
C SER A 2 15.88 34.06 -19.23
N GLU A 3 15.97 35.29 -18.70
CA GLU A 3 16.79 35.58 -17.53
C GLU A 3 16.35 34.69 -16.37
N THR A 4 17.31 34.10 -15.63
CA THR A 4 17.02 33.25 -14.45
C THR A 4 17.69 33.83 -13.22
N LYS A 5 17.04 33.67 -12.07
CA LYS A 5 17.57 33.99 -10.73
C LYS A 5 17.33 32.86 -9.76
N GLU A 6 18.03 32.83 -8.65
CA GLU A 6 17.68 31.91 -7.55
C GLU A 6 16.31 32.29 -6.98
N LEU A 7 15.47 31.28 -6.71
CA LEU A 7 14.21 31.48 -6.01
C LEU A 7 14.24 30.66 -4.70
N ILE A 8 13.93 31.31 -3.59
CA ILE A 8 13.68 30.63 -2.32
C ILE A 8 12.29 31.00 -1.83
N VAL A 9 11.48 29.97 -1.55
CA VAL A 9 10.16 30.08 -0.93
C VAL A 9 10.17 29.31 0.37
N GLU A 10 9.90 29.98 1.50
CA GLU A 10 9.62 29.29 2.77
C GLU A 10 8.19 29.57 3.18
N ILE A 11 7.46 28.51 3.45
CA ILE A 11 6.14 28.54 4.10
C ILE A 11 6.37 28.22 5.58
N GLY A 12 6.35 29.21 6.43
CA GLY A 12 6.39 29.05 7.88
C GLY A 12 5.03 28.64 8.42
N VAL A 13 4.99 27.56 9.20
CA VAL A 13 3.75 26.99 9.75
C VAL A 13 3.86 26.74 11.24
N GLU A 14 2.74 26.48 11.91
CA GLU A 14 2.75 25.83 13.21
C GLU A 14 3.17 24.36 13.05
N GLU A 15 3.61 23.72 14.14
CA GLU A 15 4.21 22.39 14.09
C GLU A 15 3.37 21.38 13.34
N LEU A 16 3.91 20.91 12.19
CA LEU A 16 3.31 19.90 11.34
C LEU A 16 3.24 18.57 12.10
N PRO A 17 2.10 17.86 12.09
CA PRO A 17 2.02 16.52 12.65
C PRO A 17 2.79 15.56 11.73
N ALA A 18 3.81 14.90 12.27
CA ALA A 18 4.77 14.11 11.48
C ALA A 18 4.11 13.06 10.59
N ILE A 19 3.28 12.18 11.15
CA ILE A 19 2.70 11.05 10.41
C ILE A 19 1.86 11.48 9.20
N PRO A 20 0.89 12.43 9.32
CA PRO A 20 0.16 12.94 8.16
C PRO A 20 1.07 13.67 7.16
N PHE A 21 2.07 14.42 7.65
CA PHE A 21 3.00 15.13 6.80
C PHE A 21 3.89 14.17 5.99
N LEU A 22 4.48 13.16 6.62
CA LEU A 22 5.35 12.18 5.97
C LEU A 22 4.63 11.37 4.88
N LYS A 23 3.34 11.10 5.04
CA LYS A 23 2.52 10.45 4.00
C LYS A 23 2.39 11.28 2.72
N GLU A 24 2.38 12.60 2.84
CA GLU A 24 2.27 13.53 1.70
C GLU A 24 3.64 14.06 1.24
N CYS A 25 4.67 13.92 2.07
CA CYS A 25 6.00 14.50 1.86
C CYS A 25 6.62 14.15 0.49
N CYS A 26 6.48 12.90 0.05
CA CYS A 26 6.96 12.44 -1.26
C CYS A 26 6.28 13.13 -2.45
N ASN A 27 5.07 13.69 -2.26
CA ASN A 27 4.30 14.35 -3.30
C ASN A 27 4.59 15.87 -3.36
N VAL A 28 5.20 16.45 -2.33
CA VAL A 28 5.39 17.91 -2.22
C VAL A 28 6.15 18.48 -3.43
N ALA A 29 7.33 17.95 -3.71
CA ALA A 29 8.17 18.41 -4.83
C ALA A 29 7.48 18.19 -6.20
N THR A 30 6.80 17.05 -6.37
CA THR A 30 6.07 16.71 -7.60
C THR A 30 4.92 17.67 -7.84
N LYS A 31 4.06 17.89 -6.84
CA LYS A 31 2.91 18.82 -6.96
C LYS A 31 3.35 20.27 -7.17
N TRP A 32 4.45 20.68 -6.56
CA TRP A 32 5.02 21.98 -6.82
C TRP A 32 5.49 22.10 -8.27
N ARG A 33 6.24 21.13 -8.79
CA ARG A 33 6.68 21.09 -10.18
C ARG A 33 5.51 21.10 -11.16
N GLU A 34 4.47 20.31 -10.91
CA GLU A 34 3.24 20.33 -11.72
C GLU A 34 2.58 21.72 -11.74
N THR A 35 2.55 22.39 -10.58
CA THR A 35 2.02 23.76 -10.49
C THR A 35 2.86 24.75 -11.32
N LEU A 36 4.17 24.62 -11.30
CA LEU A 36 5.09 25.42 -12.11
C LEU A 36 4.89 25.14 -13.61
N ALA A 37 4.87 23.88 -14.02
CA ALA A 37 4.71 23.47 -15.41
C ALA A 37 3.39 23.98 -16.02
N GLN A 38 2.29 23.93 -15.27
CA GLN A 38 1.00 24.50 -15.66
C GLN A 38 1.04 26.02 -15.90
N ASN A 39 2.05 26.69 -15.36
CA ASN A 39 2.28 28.10 -15.53
C ASN A 39 3.46 28.43 -16.49
N GLY A 40 4.02 27.42 -17.18
CA GLY A 40 5.16 27.61 -18.07
C GLY A 40 6.45 28.08 -17.37
N LEU A 41 6.64 27.69 -16.11
CA LEU A 41 7.77 28.06 -15.27
C LEU A 41 8.47 26.82 -14.68
N ASP A 42 8.51 25.72 -15.43
CA ASP A 42 9.17 24.49 -14.96
C ASP A 42 10.65 24.73 -14.63
N SER A 43 11.07 24.22 -13.48
CA SER A 43 12.42 24.43 -12.95
C SER A 43 12.76 23.33 -11.94
N GLU A 44 14.03 22.94 -11.87
CA GLU A 44 14.55 22.05 -10.84
C GLU A 44 14.33 22.65 -9.44
N CYS A 45 13.87 21.82 -8.51
CA CYS A 45 13.53 22.24 -7.17
C CYS A 45 14.18 21.30 -6.13
N GLU A 46 14.85 21.89 -5.18
CA GLU A 46 15.27 21.23 -3.96
C GLU A 46 14.22 21.50 -2.87
N PHE A 47 13.80 20.43 -2.18
CA PHE A 47 12.77 20.47 -1.15
C PHE A 47 13.37 20.16 0.22
N TYR A 48 13.12 21.09 1.15
CA TYR A 48 13.51 20.95 2.56
C TYR A 48 12.30 21.15 3.46
N TYR A 49 12.33 20.52 4.61
CA TYR A 49 11.29 20.72 5.62
C TYR A 49 11.83 20.63 7.04
N THR A 50 11.11 21.24 7.95
CA THR A 50 11.23 21.05 9.41
C THR A 50 9.80 20.97 9.97
N PRO A 51 9.58 20.66 11.26
CA PRO A 51 8.22 20.69 11.81
C PRO A 51 7.50 22.04 11.62
N ARG A 52 8.23 23.13 11.41
CA ARG A 52 7.68 24.49 11.37
C ARG A 52 7.83 25.19 10.02
N ARG A 53 8.37 24.53 8.99
CA ARG A 53 8.59 25.12 7.67
C ARG A 53 8.62 24.11 6.54
N ILE A 54 8.17 24.56 5.40
CA ILE A 54 8.34 23.90 4.09
C ILE A 54 9.14 24.86 3.24
N ALA A 55 10.30 24.45 2.73
CA ALA A 55 11.18 25.31 1.92
C ALA A 55 11.40 24.69 0.53
N LEU A 56 11.25 25.52 -0.51
CA LEU A 56 11.40 25.17 -1.91
C LEU A 56 12.48 26.06 -2.50
N TYR A 57 13.57 25.49 -2.98
CA TYR A 57 14.69 26.23 -3.54
C TYR A 57 14.91 25.87 -4.99
N HIS A 58 15.09 26.87 -5.81
CA HIS A 58 15.39 26.78 -7.23
C HIS A 58 16.69 27.50 -7.55
N PRO A 59 17.75 26.79 -7.95
CA PRO A 59 19.02 27.42 -8.34
C PRO A 59 18.89 28.34 -9.57
N LYS A 60 17.95 28.02 -10.45
CA LYS A 60 17.71 28.75 -11.70
C LYS A 60 16.21 28.80 -11.96
N PHE A 61 15.57 29.91 -11.64
CA PHE A 61 14.16 30.15 -11.87
C PHE A 61 13.95 31.28 -12.84
N ALA A 62 13.09 31.11 -13.84
CA ALA A 62 12.82 32.12 -14.85
C ALA A 62 12.18 33.40 -14.23
N VAL A 63 12.70 34.57 -14.50
CA VAL A 63 12.17 35.82 -13.96
C VAL A 63 10.82 36.20 -14.58
N ARG A 64 10.47 35.61 -15.72
CA ARG A 64 9.19 35.77 -16.40
C ARG A 64 8.85 34.49 -17.18
N GLN A 65 7.56 34.34 -17.46
CA GLN A 65 7.08 33.33 -18.38
C GLN A 65 7.56 33.62 -19.79
N ASP A 66 7.79 32.61 -20.60
CA ASP A 66 8.01 32.78 -22.01
C ASP A 66 6.76 33.34 -22.69
N ASP A 67 6.97 34.11 -23.79
CA ASP A 67 5.86 34.58 -24.60
C ASP A 67 5.14 33.39 -25.22
N GLY A 68 3.85 33.36 -25.10
CA GLY A 68 3.01 32.25 -25.52
C GLY A 68 1.93 32.70 -26.49
N PHE A 69 0.99 31.82 -26.74
CA PHE A 69 -0.17 32.11 -27.56
C PHE A 69 -1.44 31.63 -26.86
N SER A 70 -2.48 32.44 -26.92
CA SER A 70 -3.84 32.01 -26.55
C SER A 70 -4.55 31.57 -27.83
N GLU A 71 -5.01 30.34 -27.86
CA GLU A 71 -5.76 29.76 -28.95
C GLU A 71 -7.25 29.99 -28.76
N PHE A 72 -7.87 30.58 -29.74
CA PHE A 72 -9.31 30.79 -29.80
C PHE A 72 -9.89 29.90 -30.90
N ILE A 73 -10.80 29.03 -30.54
CA ILE A 73 -11.55 28.18 -31.47
C ILE A 73 -12.98 28.71 -31.54
N GLY A 74 -13.42 29.00 -32.74
CA GLY A 74 -14.77 29.54 -33.03
C GLY A 74 -15.66 28.52 -33.74
N ALA A 75 -16.67 29.05 -34.42
CA ALA A 75 -17.67 28.25 -35.11
C ALA A 75 -17.05 27.47 -36.30
N PRO A 76 -17.61 26.29 -36.63
CA PRO A 76 -17.25 25.56 -37.84
C PRO A 76 -17.55 26.40 -39.10
N ARG A 77 -16.77 26.15 -40.17
CA ARG A 77 -16.86 26.88 -41.41
C ARG A 77 -18.27 27.06 -41.95
N GLN A 78 -19.07 26.00 -41.88
CA GLN A 78 -20.46 26.02 -42.35
C GLN A 78 -21.36 27.02 -41.58
N VAL A 79 -21.01 27.33 -40.33
CA VAL A 79 -21.73 28.26 -39.46
C VAL A 79 -21.11 29.67 -39.55
N ALA A 80 -19.79 29.73 -39.71
CA ALA A 80 -19.04 30.98 -39.72
C ALA A 80 -19.11 31.71 -41.05
N GLN A 81 -19.35 31.03 -42.19
CA GLN A 81 -19.40 31.62 -43.54
C GLN A 81 -20.60 31.09 -44.29
N LYS A 82 -21.37 31.99 -44.93
CA LYS A 82 -22.51 31.66 -45.77
C LYS A 82 -22.42 32.47 -47.06
N ASP A 83 -22.48 31.77 -48.19
CA ASP A 83 -22.35 32.39 -49.53
C ASP A 83 -21.14 33.32 -49.72
N GLY A 84 -20.02 32.94 -49.08
CA GLY A 84 -18.76 33.72 -49.11
C GLY A 84 -18.68 34.89 -48.11
N ALA A 85 -19.78 35.22 -47.44
CA ALA A 85 -19.83 36.32 -46.45
C ALA A 85 -19.71 35.79 -45.01
N TRP A 86 -19.09 36.59 -44.12
CA TRP A 86 -18.98 36.27 -42.71
C TRP A 86 -20.33 36.42 -42.01
N THR A 87 -20.69 35.42 -41.21
CA THR A 87 -21.93 35.42 -40.41
C THR A 87 -21.75 36.22 -39.10
N PRO A 88 -22.85 36.59 -38.43
CA PRO A 88 -22.77 37.24 -37.12
C PRO A 88 -21.95 36.43 -36.08
N ALA A 89 -21.89 35.11 -36.22
CA ALA A 89 -21.07 34.25 -35.38
C ALA A 89 -19.57 34.48 -35.61
N ALA A 90 -19.15 34.66 -36.88
CA ALA A 90 -17.76 34.95 -37.21
C ALA A 90 -17.36 36.37 -36.79
N LEU A 91 -18.25 37.35 -36.96
CA LEU A 91 -18.04 38.72 -36.52
C LEU A 91 -17.93 38.83 -34.98
N SER A 92 -18.75 38.07 -34.26
CA SER A 92 -18.67 37.97 -32.82
C SER A 92 -17.35 37.33 -32.35
N PHE A 93 -16.86 36.36 -33.12
CA PHE A 93 -15.57 35.72 -32.86
C PHE A 93 -14.40 36.70 -33.09
N ALA A 94 -14.42 37.45 -34.21
CA ALA A 94 -13.44 38.51 -34.48
C ALA A 94 -13.40 39.56 -33.35
N LYS A 95 -14.56 40.02 -32.91
CA LYS A 95 -14.68 40.96 -31.78
C LYS A 95 -14.14 40.37 -30.48
N LYS A 96 -14.42 39.10 -30.19
CA LYS A 96 -13.89 38.38 -29.01
C LYS A 96 -12.37 38.26 -29.06
N CYS A 97 -11.81 38.03 -30.25
CA CYS A 97 -10.36 37.93 -30.45
C CYS A 97 -9.66 39.27 -30.49
N GLY A 98 -10.40 40.37 -30.74
CA GLY A 98 -9.87 41.71 -30.92
C GLY A 98 -9.15 41.88 -32.24
N ILE A 99 -9.65 41.27 -33.32
CA ILE A 99 -9.10 41.30 -34.69
C ILE A 99 -10.11 41.82 -35.68
N ASP A 100 -9.61 42.28 -36.85
CA ASP A 100 -10.44 42.67 -37.98
C ASP A 100 -11.01 41.44 -38.71
N GLU A 101 -12.13 41.63 -39.41
CA GLU A 101 -12.78 40.58 -40.19
C GLU A 101 -11.86 39.97 -41.26
N SER A 102 -10.95 40.78 -41.80
CA SER A 102 -9.94 40.36 -42.79
C SER A 102 -8.90 39.38 -42.24
N GLU A 103 -8.75 39.32 -40.94
CA GLU A 103 -7.80 38.44 -40.25
C GLU A 103 -8.39 37.08 -39.86
N LEU A 104 -9.72 36.89 -40.08
CA LEU A 104 -10.38 35.62 -39.80
C LEU A 104 -9.84 34.49 -40.69
N LYS A 105 -9.44 33.38 -40.07
CA LYS A 105 -8.89 32.19 -40.73
C LYS A 105 -9.55 30.93 -40.20
N PHE A 106 -9.59 29.94 -41.07
CA PHE A 106 -9.99 28.60 -40.68
C PHE A 106 -8.77 27.70 -40.49
N GLU A 107 -8.86 26.82 -39.51
CA GLU A 107 -7.89 25.76 -39.27
C GLU A 107 -8.60 24.45 -38.95
N THR A 108 -7.98 23.33 -39.27
CA THR A 108 -8.55 22.00 -38.99
C THR A 108 -8.23 21.59 -37.58
N VAL A 109 -9.22 21.58 -36.70
CA VAL A 109 -9.11 21.12 -35.32
C VAL A 109 -10.05 19.92 -35.11
N GLY A 110 -9.52 18.78 -34.70
CA GLY A 110 -10.31 17.56 -34.49
C GLY A 110 -11.06 17.09 -35.75
N GLY A 111 -10.48 17.26 -36.95
CA GLY A 111 -11.07 16.85 -38.23
C GLY A 111 -12.17 17.77 -38.74
N LYS A 112 -12.38 18.96 -38.16
CA LYS A 112 -13.36 19.97 -38.61
C LYS A 112 -12.67 21.29 -38.88
N GLU A 113 -12.99 21.94 -39.98
CA GLU A 113 -12.57 23.34 -40.24
C GLU A 113 -13.36 24.29 -39.36
N VAL A 114 -12.66 24.99 -38.46
CA VAL A 114 -13.25 25.94 -37.50
C VAL A 114 -12.51 27.28 -37.60
N LEU A 115 -13.18 28.39 -37.24
CA LEU A 115 -12.49 29.66 -37.04
C LEU A 115 -11.42 29.46 -35.96
N TYR A 116 -10.21 29.92 -36.28
CA TYR A 116 -9.07 29.77 -35.40
C TYR A 116 -8.25 31.08 -35.38
N TYR A 117 -7.90 31.51 -34.18
CA TYR A 117 -7.01 32.63 -34.00
C TYR A 117 -6.02 32.37 -32.88
N LYS A 118 -4.75 32.60 -33.16
CA LYS A 118 -3.66 32.43 -32.24
C LYS A 118 -3.13 33.81 -31.83
N LYS A 119 -3.57 34.29 -30.66
CA LYS A 119 -3.19 35.60 -30.13
C LYS A 119 -1.87 35.49 -29.38
N PRO A 120 -0.85 36.28 -29.74
CA PRO A 120 0.35 36.40 -28.94
C PRO A 120 0.01 36.94 -27.54
N VAL A 121 0.52 36.29 -26.53
CA VAL A 121 0.38 36.71 -25.13
C VAL A 121 1.78 36.86 -24.56
N ALA A 122 2.11 38.07 -24.16
CA ALA A 122 3.38 38.31 -23.48
C ALA A 122 3.44 37.58 -22.16
N GLY A 123 4.53 36.87 -21.91
CA GLY A 123 4.76 36.19 -20.63
C GLY A 123 4.73 37.21 -19.49
N LYS A 124 4.12 36.84 -18.39
CA LYS A 124 4.04 37.67 -17.18
C LYS A 124 5.29 37.52 -16.31
N PRO A 125 5.68 38.58 -15.59
CA PRO A 125 6.72 38.46 -14.56
C PRO A 125 6.37 37.35 -13.55
N SER A 126 7.34 36.54 -13.16
CA SER A 126 7.14 35.45 -12.19
C SER A 126 6.70 35.99 -10.82
N THR A 127 7.13 37.21 -10.48
CA THR A 127 6.73 37.88 -9.23
C THR A 127 5.23 38.15 -9.14
N GLU A 128 4.53 38.29 -10.27
CA GLU A 128 3.07 38.48 -10.31
C GLU A 128 2.30 37.13 -10.18
N ARG A 129 2.97 36.00 -10.41
CA ARG A 129 2.34 34.69 -10.46
C ARG A 129 2.60 33.83 -9.25
N LEU A 130 3.76 34.00 -8.59
CA LEU A 130 4.23 33.14 -7.50
C LEU A 130 3.25 33.06 -6.35
N GLY A 131 2.61 34.16 -5.95
CA GLY A 131 1.62 34.13 -4.87
C GLY A 131 0.44 33.20 -5.13
N ASP A 132 -0.15 33.26 -6.33
CA ASP A 132 -1.27 32.41 -6.75
C ASP A 132 -0.83 30.93 -6.89
N MET A 133 0.38 30.72 -7.37
CA MET A 133 0.96 29.38 -7.53
C MET A 133 1.22 28.72 -6.18
N ILE A 134 1.77 29.47 -5.21
CA ILE A 134 2.01 28.99 -3.83
C ILE A 134 0.67 28.63 -3.18
N GLU A 135 -0.36 29.48 -3.30
CA GLU A 135 -1.68 29.18 -2.76
C GLU A 135 -2.27 27.91 -3.37
N LYS A 136 -2.26 27.80 -4.71
CA LYS A 136 -2.76 26.62 -5.43
C LYS A 136 -2.02 25.34 -5.02
N PHE A 137 -0.70 25.42 -4.89
CA PHE A 137 0.14 24.32 -4.44
C PHE A 137 -0.25 23.88 -3.03
N LEU A 138 -0.35 24.80 -2.07
CA LEU A 138 -0.71 24.46 -0.68
C LEU A 138 -2.10 23.83 -0.59
N LEU A 139 -3.09 24.36 -1.30
CA LEU A 139 -4.43 23.79 -1.36
C LEU A 139 -4.49 22.42 -2.07
N GLY A 140 -3.50 22.14 -2.92
CA GLY A 140 -3.34 20.85 -3.60
C GLY A 140 -2.72 19.73 -2.74
N LEU A 141 -2.13 20.06 -1.60
CA LEU A 141 -1.57 19.07 -0.67
C LEU A 141 -2.67 18.34 0.10
N ASN A 142 -2.53 17.01 0.24
CA ASN A 142 -3.54 16.18 0.92
C ASN A 142 -2.95 15.45 2.13
N PHE A 143 -3.20 15.97 3.31
CA PHE A 143 -2.75 15.37 4.57
C PHE A 143 -3.80 14.46 5.24
N GLY A 144 -4.94 14.21 4.57
CA GLY A 144 -6.05 13.45 5.13
C GLY A 144 -6.82 14.15 6.25
N LYS A 145 -6.26 15.22 6.82
CA LYS A 145 -6.90 16.09 7.83
C LYS A 145 -6.48 17.53 7.57
N SER A 146 -7.43 18.44 7.75
CA SER A 146 -7.20 19.89 7.70
C SER A 146 -7.85 20.58 8.90
N MET A 147 -7.47 21.81 9.17
CA MET A 147 -8.10 22.67 10.14
C MET A 147 -8.29 24.08 9.59
N ARG A 148 -9.23 24.81 10.13
CA ARG A 148 -9.42 26.24 9.92
C ARG A 148 -8.87 27.01 11.11
N TRP A 149 -8.46 28.23 10.88
CA TRP A 149 -8.00 29.12 11.95
C TRP A 149 -8.42 30.56 11.71
N GLY A 150 -8.47 31.34 12.81
CA GLY A 150 -8.92 32.71 12.78
C GLY A 150 -10.36 32.84 12.28
N GLU A 151 -10.66 33.92 11.57
CA GLU A 151 -11.94 34.18 10.90
C GLU A 151 -11.89 33.77 9.40
N GLY A 152 -10.74 33.26 8.92
CA GLY A 152 -10.50 32.87 7.54
C GLY A 152 -11.26 31.63 7.11
N LYS A 153 -11.47 31.51 5.79
CA LYS A 153 -12.10 30.34 5.17
C LYS A 153 -11.08 29.31 4.69
N PHE A 154 -9.80 29.53 4.98
CA PHE A 154 -8.71 28.66 4.54
C PHE A 154 -8.69 27.37 5.34
N GLU A 155 -8.26 26.32 4.67
CA GLU A 155 -7.99 25.02 5.29
C GLU A 155 -6.56 24.58 4.97
N PHE A 156 -5.81 24.19 6.00
CA PHE A 156 -4.52 23.58 5.87
C PHE A 156 -4.27 22.66 7.06
N ILE A 157 -3.22 21.85 7.04
CA ILE A 157 -2.93 20.90 8.12
C ILE A 157 -2.59 21.61 9.44
N ARG A 158 -1.96 22.79 9.35
CA ARG A 158 -1.65 23.71 10.48
C ARG A 158 -1.70 25.16 10.00
N PRO A 159 -1.89 26.13 10.89
CA PRO A 159 -1.88 27.54 10.53
C PRO A 159 -0.60 27.95 9.83
N VAL A 160 -0.73 28.67 8.71
CA VAL A 160 0.38 29.35 8.06
C VAL A 160 0.72 30.60 8.86
N ARG A 161 2.00 30.80 9.18
CA ARG A 161 2.51 31.88 10.03
C ARG A 161 3.30 32.95 9.28
N SER A 162 3.96 32.54 8.21
CA SER A 162 4.78 33.43 7.39
C SER A 162 4.99 32.90 5.99
N PHE A 163 5.23 33.80 5.06
CA PHE A 163 5.79 33.49 3.76
C PHE A 163 7.08 34.28 3.58
N LEU A 164 8.19 33.57 3.29
CA LEU A 164 9.37 34.18 2.69
C LEU A 164 9.34 33.79 1.21
N CYS A 165 9.49 34.80 0.33
CA CYS A 165 9.58 34.56 -1.10
C CYS A 165 10.55 35.58 -1.72
N LEU A 166 11.71 35.08 -2.15
CA LEU A 166 12.78 35.91 -2.71
C LEU A 166 13.19 35.37 -4.09
N LEU A 167 13.10 36.23 -5.11
CA LEU A 167 13.60 35.97 -6.45
C LEU A 167 14.89 36.79 -6.66
N GLY A 168 16.05 36.18 -6.54
CA GLY A 168 17.30 36.87 -6.33
C GLY A 168 17.28 37.65 -5.02
N ASP A 169 17.49 38.99 -5.13
CA ASP A 169 17.40 39.92 -3.99
C ASP A 169 16.02 40.60 -3.87
N GLU A 170 15.08 40.27 -4.77
CA GLU A 170 13.76 40.89 -4.82
C GLU A 170 12.77 40.13 -3.95
N VAL A 171 12.06 40.86 -3.07
CA VAL A 171 10.95 40.31 -2.27
C VAL A 171 9.69 40.24 -3.11
N VAL A 172 9.21 39.03 -3.40
CA VAL A 172 7.95 38.81 -4.09
C VAL A 172 6.78 39.10 -3.14
N LYS A 173 6.01 40.14 -3.41
CA LYS A 173 4.92 40.59 -2.55
C LYS A 173 3.60 39.94 -2.92
N PHE A 174 2.96 39.29 -1.97
CA PHE A 174 1.59 38.78 -2.03
C PHE A 174 1.00 38.66 -0.62
N ASN A 175 -0.32 38.52 -0.56
CA ASN A 175 -1.04 38.20 0.68
C ASN A 175 -1.90 36.96 0.42
N LYS A 176 -1.63 35.88 1.14
CA LYS A 176 -2.35 34.61 1.07
C LYS A 176 -2.54 34.04 2.46
N PHE A 177 -3.67 33.40 2.72
CA PHE A 177 -4.01 32.87 4.05
C PHE A 177 -3.99 33.95 5.16
N ASP A 178 -4.33 35.20 4.81
CA ASP A 178 -4.22 36.42 5.65
C ASP A 178 -2.79 36.70 6.14
N VAL A 179 -1.78 36.21 5.41
CA VAL A 179 -0.37 36.41 5.73
C VAL A 179 0.34 37.10 4.56
N GLU A 180 0.98 38.23 4.86
CA GLU A 180 1.83 38.93 3.90
C GLU A 180 3.17 38.23 3.72
N SER A 181 3.63 38.13 2.48
CA SER A 181 4.97 37.65 2.16
C SER A 181 6.03 38.69 2.50
N GLY A 182 7.21 38.19 2.85
CA GLY A 182 8.34 39.04 3.21
C GLY A 182 9.68 38.38 3.00
N ASN A 183 10.66 38.84 3.75
CA ASN A 183 12.03 38.34 3.76
C ASN A 183 12.50 37.94 5.16
N SER A 184 11.58 37.57 6.05
CA SER A 184 11.90 37.23 7.43
C SER A 184 11.46 35.80 7.76
N ILE A 185 12.28 35.09 8.53
CA ILE A 185 12.08 33.73 8.98
C ILE A 185 12.06 33.67 10.50
N PHE A 186 11.36 32.69 11.08
CA PHE A 186 11.35 32.48 12.51
C PHE A 186 12.58 31.68 12.98
N MET A 187 13.12 32.05 14.14
CA MET A 187 14.18 31.29 14.80
C MET A 187 13.64 30.00 15.42
N HIS A 188 14.55 29.09 15.75
CA HIS A 188 14.26 27.96 16.62
C HIS A 188 13.75 28.48 17.99
N ARG A 189 12.71 27.86 18.54
CA ARG A 189 12.06 28.34 19.79
C ARG A 189 12.99 28.41 21.01
N SER A 190 14.02 27.55 21.07
CA SER A 190 15.05 27.61 22.10
C SER A 190 16.04 28.76 21.92
N VAL A 191 16.13 29.35 20.74
CA VAL A 191 16.98 30.51 20.44
C VAL A 191 16.21 31.83 20.67
N GLY A 192 14.97 31.89 20.20
CA GLY A 192 14.13 33.07 20.36
C GLY A 192 12.82 33.00 19.60
N TYR A 193 12.00 34.03 19.77
CA TYR A 193 10.70 34.17 19.08
C TYR A 193 10.76 35.27 18.01
N ASP A 194 11.87 35.97 17.88
CA ASP A 194 12.05 37.04 16.90
C ASP A 194 12.17 36.50 15.47
N LYS A 195 11.94 37.38 14.52
CA LYS A 195 12.16 37.11 13.11
C LYS A 195 13.57 37.50 12.71
N PHE A 196 14.20 36.70 11.89
CA PHE A 196 15.50 36.94 11.30
C PHE A 196 15.31 37.35 9.83
N THR A 197 15.90 38.48 9.41
CA THR A 197 15.77 38.99 8.06
C THR A 197 16.88 38.48 7.17
N VAL A 198 16.55 38.05 5.96
CA VAL A 198 17.47 37.55 4.93
C VAL A 198 17.30 38.31 3.63
N LYS A 199 18.33 38.38 2.79
CA LYS A 199 18.31 39.18 1.57
C LYS A 199 18.09 38.35 0.30
N ASN A 200 18.58 37.11 0.26
CA ASN A 200 18.53 36.21 -0.87
C ASN A 200 18.67 34.76 -0.40
N ALA A 201 18.67 33.80 -1.32
CA ALA A 201 18.78 32.38 -1.02
C ALA A 201 20.09 32.02 -0.29
N LYS A 202 21.21 32.60 -0.71
CA LYS A 202 22.52 32.38 -0.05
C LYS A 202 22.50 32.82 1.41
N ASP A 203 21.92 33.99 1.68
CA ASP A 203 21.79 34.52 3.03
C ASP A 203 20.80 33.69 3.86
N TYR A 204 19.72 33.17 3.23
CA TYR A 204 18.78 32.24 3.86
C TYR A 204 19.47 30.99 4.38
N PHE A 205 20.24 30.28 3.56
CA PHE A 205 20.97 29.09 4.00
C PHE A 205 22.02 29.40 5.08
N ALA A 206 22.73 30.53 4.92
CA ALA A 206 23.73 30.99 5.91
C ALA A 206 23.09 31.43 7.26
N ALA A 207 21.82 31.76 7.26
CA ALA A 207 21.08 32.12 8.48
C ALA A 207 20.68 30.88 9.30
N MET A 208 20.45 29.73 8.68
CA MET A 208 19.91 28.52 9.36
C MET A 208 20.70 28.12 10.63
N PRO A 209 22.02 27.97 10.59
CA PRO A 209 22.79 27.66 11.80
C PRO A 209 22.71 28.76 12.87
N LYS A 210 22.63 30.04 12.47
CA LYS A 210 22.57 31.18 13.39
C LYS A 210 21.26 31.23 14.15
N ILE A 211 20.17 30.77 13.51
CA ILE A 211 18.85 30.70 14.14
C ILE A 211 18.55 29.33 14.80
N GLY A 212 19.56 28.45 14.89
CA GLY A 212 19.47 27.16 15.56
C GLY A 212 18.71 26.09 14.78
N VAL A 213 18.67 26.17 13.44
CA VAL A 213 17.93 25.24 12.58
C VAL A 213 18.88 24.46 11.69
N ILE A 214 18.72 23.16 11.63
CA ILE A 214 19.30 22.29 10.60
C ILE A 214 18.18 22.04 9.57
N LEU A 215 18.21 22.78 8.47
CA LEU A 215 17.13 22.78 7.51
C LEU A 215 16.98 21.45 6.76
N ASP A 216 18.11 20.89 6.31
CA ASP A 216 18.13 19.64 5.55
C ASP A 216 17.75 18.46 6.45
N GLN A 217 16.68 17.77 6.08
CA GLN A 217 16.18 16.57 6.76
C GLN A 217 17.20 15.43 6.75
N ASN A 218 17.98 15.28 5.68
CA ASN A 218 19.03 14.25 5.59
C ASN A 218 20.18 14.56 6.57
N ALA A 219 20.57 15.81 6.67
CA ALA A 219 21.60 16.23 7.63
C ALA A 219 21.13 16.03 9.09
N ARG A 220 19.83 16.25 9.39
CA ARG A 220 19.26 15.91 10.71
C ARG A 220 19.30 14.41 10.99
N ARG A 221 18.92 13.59 10.00
CA ARG A 221 18.99 12.13 10.10
C ARG A 221 20.41 11.64 10.35
N GLU A 222 21.37 12.09 9.56
CA GLU A 222 22.78 11.73 9.71
C GLU A 222 23.33 12.12 11.08
N LYS A 223 22.98 13.31 11.58
CA LYS A 223 23.36 13.77 12.91
C LYS A 223 22.82 12.81 13.99
N ILE A 224 21.55 12.46 13.95
CA ILE A 224 20.93 11.53 14.91
C ILE A 224 21.67 10.20 14.91
N LEU A 225 21.86 9.59 13.73
CA LEU A 225 22.53 8.29 13.60
C LEU A 225 24.00 8.35 14.05
N SER A 226 24.69 9.45 13.77
CA SER A 226 26.07 9.66 14.24
C SER A 226 26.14 9.75 15.76
N GLU A 227 25.20 10.44 16.40
CA GLU A 227 25.13 10.54 17.86
C GLU A 227 24.73 9.20 18.51
N PHE A 228 23.86 8.40 17.88
CA PHE A 228 23.59 7.03 18.35
C PHE A 228 24.86 6.19 18.37
N LYS A 229 25.67 6.21 17.31
CA LYS A 229 26.96 5.51 17.28
C LYS A 229 27.94 5.98 18.37
N GLN A 230 27.94 7.28 18.70
CA GLN A 230 28.75 7.79 19.79
C GLN A 230 28.26 7.28 21.15
N ILE A 231 26.94 7.23 21.37
CA ILE A 231 26.34 6.68 22.59
C ILE A 231 26.68 5.20 22.72
N GLU A 232 26.54 4.43 21.63
CA GLU A 232 26.89 3.01 21.58
C GLU A 232 28.36 2.74 21.96
N ALA A 233 29.26 3.43 21.27
CA ALA A 233 30.70 3.28 21.50
C ALA A 233 31.14 3.66 22.93
N LYS A 234 30.52 4.71 23.51
CA LYS A 234 30.82 5.18 24.85
C LYS A 234 30.31 4.27 25.95
N ASN A 235 29.17 3.60 25.73
CA ASN A 235 28.46 2.89 26.79
C ASN A 235 28.45 1.36 26.61
N GLY A 236 28.97 0.83 25.50
CA GLY A 236 28.98 -0.63 25.21
C GLY A 236 27.57 -1.19 24.96
N VAL A 237 26.69 -0.42 24.35
CA VAL A 237 25.28 -0.76 24.11
C VAL A 237 24.94 -0.68 22.62
N THR A 238 23.77 -1.14 22.23
CA THR A 238 23.22 -1.00 20.89
C THR A 238 21.90 -0.25 20.96
N VAL A 239 21.72 0.77 20.13
CA VAL A 239 20.46 1.50 19.97
C VAL A 239 19.65 0.84 18.87
N GLU A 240 18.43 0.38 19.17
CA GLU A 240 17.54 -0.16 18.15
C GLU A 240 16.97 0.96 17.30
N VAL A 241 17.34 0.99 16.03
CA VAL A 241 16.83 1.98 15.06
C VAL A 241 15.61 1.43 14.34
N ASP A 242 14.46 1.98 14.67
CA ASP A 242 13.23 1.80 13.91
C ASP A 242 13.18 2.94 12.87
N GLU A 243 13.18 2.59 11.59
CA GLU A 243 13.24 3.55 10.49
C GLU A 243 12.01 4.49 10.46
N ALA A 244 10.82 3.96 10.76
CA ALA A 244 9.60 4.77 10.79
C ALA A 244 9.62 5.76 11.96
N LEU A 245 10.10 5.33 13.13
CA LEU A 245 10.30 6.20 14.28
C LEU A 245 11.36 7.25 14.00
N LEU A 246 12.47 6.88 13.35
CA LEU A 246 13.53 7.81 12.98
C LEU A 246 13.02 8.88 12.02
N ASP A 247 12.25 8.51 11.01
CA ASP A 247 11.62 9.47 10.08
C ASP A 247 10.65 10.42 10.82
N GLU A 248 9.86 9.90 11.76
CA GLU A 248 8.98 10.72 12.60
C GLU A 248 9.79 11.72 13.43
N VAL A 249 10.88 11.27 14.08
CA VAL A 249 11.75 12.12 14.91
C VAL A 249 12.47 13.18 14.08
N VAL A 250 12.93 12.84 12.89
CA VAL A 250 13.48 13.81 11.93
C VAL A 250 12.44 14.87 11.56
N ALA A 251 11.17 14.47 11.38
CA ALA A 251 10.11 15.38 10.99
C ALA A 251 9.65 16.32 12.13
N ILE A 252 9.80 15.92 13.40
CA ILE A 252 9.40 16.73 14.57
C ILE A 252 10.55 17.55 15.17
N THR A 253 11.76 17.50 14.61
CA THR A 253 12.92 18.24 15.14
C THR A 253 13.48 19.23 14.11
N GLU A 254 13.95 20.39 14.61
CA GLU A 254 14.72 21.39 13.84
C GLU A 254 16.22 21.32 14.21
N HIS A 255 16.52 20.90 15.44
CA HIS A 255 17.88 20.75 15.96
C HIS A 255 17.98 19.50 16.84
N PRO A 256 17.97 18.31 16.24
CA PRO A 256 17.99 17.08 17.00
C PRO A 256 19.29 16.92 17.81
N THR A 257 19.16 16.43 19.05
CA THR A 257 20.27 16.04 19.92
C THR A 257 19.89 14.74 20.63
N ALA A 258 20.65 13.69 20.42
CA ALA A 258 20.42 12.39 21.04
C ALA A 258 21.00 12.37 22.46
N LEU A 259 20.19 11.97 23.43
CA LEU A 259 20.55 11.91 24.84
C LEU A 259 20.20 10.54 25.42
N LEU A 260 21.14 9.93 26.17
CA LEU A 260 20.93 8.66 26.84
C LEU A 260 20.30 8.91 28.21
N GLY A 261 19.17 8.27 28.49
CA GLY A 261 18.49 8.22 29.76
C GLY A 261 18.38 6.80 30.29
N GLY A 262 17.88 6.66 31.52
CA GLY A 262 17.69 5.38 32.18
C GLY A 262 16.39 5.30 32.98
N PHE A 263 16.07 4.11 33.43
CA PHE A 263 14.95 3.83 34.34
C PHE A 263 15.35 2.73 35.32
N GLU A 264 14.55 2.50 36.36
CA GLU A 264 14.86 1.53 37.41
C GLU A 264 14.83 0.10 36.86
N GLN A 265 15.80 -0.70 37.31
CA GLN A 265 15.99 -2.11 36.90
C GLN A 265 14.74 -2.97 37.14
N GLU A 266 13.94 -2.64 38.17
CA GLU A 266 12.73 -3.40 38.51
C GLU A 266 11.70 -3.43 37.40
N PHE A 267 11.62 -2.37 36.56
CA PHE A 267 10.67 -2.32 35.45
C PHE A 267 10.93 -3.37 34.36
N LEU A 268 12.15 -3.96 34.33
CA LEU A 268 12.46 -5.08 33.44
C LEU A 268 11.73 -6.40 33.82
N GLU A 269 10.97 -6.42 34.92
CA GLU A 269 10.02 -7.48 35.24
C GLU A 269 8.84 -7.52 34.24
N VAL A 270 8.48 -6.36 33.69
CA VAL A 270 7.44 -6.23 32.66
C VAL A 270 7.97 -6.75 31.32
N PRO A 271 7.17 -7.46 30.52
CA PRO A 271 7.58 -7.90 29.20
C PRO A 271 8.21 -6.80 28.36
N SER A 272 9.31 -7.12 27.67
CA SER A 272 10.10 -6.15 26.90
C SER A 272 9.26 -5.40 25.86
N GLU A 273 8.30 -6.07 25.24
CA GLU A 273 7.42 -5.47 24.23
C GLU A 273 6.57 -4.33 24.81
N VAL A 274 6.13 -4.41 26.06
CA VAL A 274 5.39 -3.35 26.74
C VAL A 274 6.28 -2.13 26.96
N ILE A 275 7.52 -2.36 27.42
CA ILE A 275 8.50 -1.30 27.65
C ILE A 275 8.85 -0.61 26.33
N ILE A 276 9.14 -1.40 25.30
CA ILE A 276 9.47 -0.91 23.95
C ILE A 276 8.29 -0.10 23.36
N THR A 277 7.08 -0.60 23.49
CA THR A 277 5.87 0.10 23.02
C THR A 277 5.69 1.43 23.76
N SER A 278 5.83 1.43 25.10
CA SER A 278 5.80 2.67 25.88
C SER A 278 6.82 3.69 25.44
N MET A 279 8.03 3.25 25.09
CA MET A 279 9.08 4.11 24.56
C MET A 279 8.75 4.64 23.17
N LYS A 280 8.47 3.76 22.21
CA LYS A 280 8.29 4.10 20.79
C LYS A 280 7.00 4.88 20.55
N GLU A 281 5.87 4.33 20.93
CA GLU A 281 4.55 4.86 20.56
C GLU A 281 4.15 6.09 21.39
N ASN A 282 4.48 6.10 22.69
CA ASN A 282 4.04 7.19 23.55
C ASN A 282 5.07 8.33 23.64
N GLN A 283 6.37 8.02 23.62
CA GLN A 283 7.43 9.00 23.93
C GLN A 283 8.40 9.26 22.77
N ARG A 284 8.38 8.49 21.70
CA ARG A 284 9.34 8.58 20.57
C ARG A 284 10.77 8.35 21.05
N TYR A 285 10.97 7.42 22.00
CA TYR A 285 12.30 7.02 22.46
C TYR A 285 12.76 5.77 21.73
N PHE A 286 14.07 5.63 21.61
CA PHE A 286 14.71 4.48 20.99
C PHE A 286 15.17 3.52 22.09
N PRO A 287 14.77 2.24 22.03
CA PRO A 287 15.21 1.23 22.97
C PRO A 287 16.71 0.96 22.87
N VAL A 288 17.30 0.62 24.00
CA VAL A 288 18.74 0.31 24.10
C VAL A 288 18.91 -1.13 24.57
N PHE A 289 19.81 -1.84 23.90
CA PHE A 289 20.12 -3.24 24.19
C PHE A 289 21.55 -3.40 24.68
N GLU A 290 21.77 -4.35 25.60
CA GLU A 290 23.07 -4.75 26.12
C GLU A 290 23.16 -6.28 26.06
N GLY A 291 24.17 -6.82 25.36
CA GLY A 291 24.29 -8.26 25.17
C GLY A 291 23.07 -8.95 24.53
N GLY A 292 22.35 -8.24 23.67
CA GLY A 292 21.14 -8.74 22.98
C GLY A 292 19.86 -8.71 23.82
N LYS A 293 19.90 -8.19 25.06
CA LYS A 293 18.72 -8.03 25.93
C LYS A 293 18.39 -6.55 26.10
N LEU A 294 17.09 -6.24 26.27
CA LEU A 294 16.67 -4.89 26.57
C LEU A 294 17.35 -4.39 27.84
N ALA A 295 18.06 -3.27 27.75
CA ALA A 295 18.67 -2.59 28.87
C ALA A 295 17.66 -1.65 29.55
N ASN A 296 17.89 -1.30 30.80
CA ASN A 296 17.12 -0.27 31.51
C ASN A 296 17.55 1.15 31.09
N ARG A 297 17.71 1.33 29.79
CA ARG A 297 18.15 2.58 29.14
C ARG A 297 17.34 2.87 27.91
N PHE A 298 17.31 4.13 27.51
CA PHE A 298 16.68 4.59 26.28
C PHE A 298 17.44 5.77 25.70
N VAL A 299 17.26 6.04 24.41
CA VAL A 299 17.73 7.27 23.78
C VAL A 299 16.53 8.13 23.43
N VAL A 300 16.54 9.39 23.89
CA VAL A 300 15.61 10.42 23.46
C VAL A 300 16.33 11.38 22.52
N VAL A 301 15.67 11.77 21.43
CA VAL A 301 16.16 12.82 20.53
C VAL A 301 15.44 14.10 20.87
N SER A 302 16.12 15.01 21.55
CA SER A 302 15.57 16.29 21.95
C SER A 302 15.66 17.31 20.81
N ASN A 303 14.63 18.13 20.64
CA ASN A 303 14.65 19.30 19.78
C ASN A 303 15.12 20.56 20.52
N ALA A 304 15.31 20.50 21.84
CA ALA A 304 15.70 21.66 22.62
C ALA A 304 17.21 21.93 22.52
N ILE A 305 17.56 23.16 22.23
CA ILE A 305 18.95 23.67 22.35
C ILE A 305 19.10 24.17 23.79
N SER A 306 19.77 23.37 24.62
CA SER A 306 19.91 23.64 26.06
C SER A 306 21.37 23.53 26.49
N PRO A 307 21.88 24.44 27.35
CA PRO A 307 23.17 24.31 27.97
C PRO A 307 23.20 23.18 29.03
N GLU A 308 22.05 22.71 29.48
CA GLU A 308 21.90 21.71 30.54
C GLU A 308 21.13 20.47 30.03
N PRO A 309 21.72 19.63 29.16
CA PRO A 309 21.04 18.45 28.61
C PRO A 309 20.63 17.44 29.70
N ALA A 310 21.32 17.42 30.85
CA ALA A 310 20.95 16.56 31.96
C ALA A 310 19.55 16.83 32.53
N LEU A 311 19.06 18.07 32.48
CA LEU A 311 17.69 18.41 32.89
C LEU A 311 16.67 17.83 31.93
N ILE A 312 16.98 17.81 30.62
CA ILE A 312 16.15 17.20 29.60
C ILE A 312 16.03 15.70 29.85
N VAL A 313 17.18 15.03 30.09
CA VAL A 313 17.21 13.59 30.40
C VAL A 313 16.35 13.30 31.61
N LYS A 314 16.58 14.00 32.73
CA LYS A 314 15.81 13.81 33.98
C LYS A 314 14.31 14.02 33.80
N GLY A 315 13.93 14.98 32.96
CA GLY A 315 12.51 15.22 32.62
C GLY A 315 11.90 14.01 31.89
N ASN A 316 12.61 13.48 30.90
CA ASN A 316 12.16 12.33 30.10
C ASN A 316 12.16 11.02 30.94
N GLU A 317 13.15 10.81 31.80
CA GLU A 317 13.17 9.70 32.75
C GLU A 317 11.96 9.71 33.69
N LYS A 318 11.55 10.88 34.18
CA LYS A 318 10.36 11.03 35.03
C LYS A 318 9.07 10.67 34.29
N VAL A 319 8.95 11.09 33.03
CA VAL A 319 7.77 10.77 32.20
C VAL A 319 7.71 9.26 31.92
N LEU A 320 8.82 8.66 31.52
CA LEU A 320 8.87 7.21 31.25
C LEU A 320 8.59 6.40 32.52
N ARG A 321 9.18 6.79 33.67
CA ARG A 321 8.93 6.14 34.97
C ARG A 321 7.45 6.07 35.30
N ALA A 322 6.70 7.15 35.11
CA ALA A 322 5.26 7.15 35.40
C ALA A 322 4.53 6.08 34.53
N ARG A 323 4.84 6.02 33.24
CA ARG A 323 4.28 5.03 32.32
C ARG A 323 4.65 3.60 32.68
N LEU A 324 5.93 3.37 33.02
CA LEU A 324 6.39 2.04 33.42
C LEU A 324 5.82 1.61 34.77
N SER A 325 5.56 2.55 35.67
CA SER A 325 4.86 2.27 36.94
C SER A 325 3.44 1.78 36.72
N ASP A 326 2.70 2.44 35.81
CA ASP A 326 1.36 2.00 35.42
C ASP A 326 1.40 0.61 34.76
N ALA A 327 2.33 0.40 33.82
CA ALA A 327 2.53 -0.89 33.15
C ALA A 327 2.88 -2.01 34.16
N MET A 328 3.74 -1.74 35.14
CA MET A 328 4.08 -2.69 36.20
C MET A 328 2.87 -3.03 37.09
N PHE A 329 2.06 -2.02 37.40
CA PHE A 329 0.82 -2.23 38.14
C PHE A 329 -0.15 -3.13 37.37
N PHE A 330 -0.37 -2.87 36.07
CA PHE A 330 -1.23 -3.70 35.23
C PHE A 330 -0.69 -5.12 35.11
N TRP A 331 0.61 -5.29 34.86
CA TRP A 331 1.25 -6.58 34.77
C TRP A 331 1.03 -7.43 36.04
N ARG A 332 1.34 -6.90 37.20
CA ARG A 332 1.18 -7.58 38.47
C ARG A 332 -0.29 -7.87 38.82
N SER A 333 -1.18 -6.91 38.53
CA SER A 333 -2.63 -7.05 38.73
C SER A 333 -3.19 -8.17 37.85
N ASP A 334 -2.86 -8.16 36.56
CA ASP A 334 -3.37 -9.17 35.61
C ASP A 334 -2.85 -10.57 35.96
N LEU A 335 -1.58 -10.69 36.37
CA LEU A 335 -1.02 -11.97 36.86
C LEU A 335 -1.73 -12.51 38.08
N ALA A 336 -2.27 -11.66 38.94
CA ALA A 336 -3.03 -12.11 40.12
C ALA A 336 -4.42 -12.63 39.79
N HIS A 337 -4.97 -12.31 38.62
CA HIS A 337 -6.28 -12.77 38.19
C HIS A 337 -6.21 -14.06 37.35
N GLU A 338 -7.36 -14.72 37.25
CA GLU A 338 -7.52 -15.90 36.41
C GLU A 338 -7.45 -15.50 34.92
N PHE A 339 -6.66 -16.24 34.14
CA PHE A 339 -6.52 -16.12 32.71
C PHE A 339 -7.34 -17.19 31.99
N GLY A 340 -8.48 -16.79 31.41
CA GLY A 340 -9.41 -17.74 30.82
C GLY A 340 -10.44 -17.08 29.90
N PRO A 341 -11.19 -17.88 29.12
CA PRO A 341 -12.09 -17.33 28.09
C PRO A 341 -13.43 -16.83 28.65
N GLU A 342 -13.76 -17.08 29.93
CA GLU A 342 -15.10 -16.86 30.48
C GLU A 342 -15.56 -15.39 30.38
N LYS A 343 -14.65 -14.46 30.64
CA LYS A 343 -14.96 -13.02 30.57
C LYS A 343 -15.25 -12.53 29.15
N LEU A 344 -14.84 -13.27 28.12
CA LEU A 344 -15.10 -12.94 26.71
C LEU A 344 -16.59 -13.00 26.36
N LYS A 345 -17.41 -13.66 27.15
CA LYS A 345 -18.88 -13.67 27.02
C LYS A 345 -19.50 -12.26 27.19
N ASN A 346 -18.80 -11.39 27.91
CA ASN A 346 -19.25 -10.03 28.19
C ASN A 346 -18.77 -9.03 27.13
N ILE A 347 -17.93 -9.44 26.20
CA ILE A 347 -17.41 -8.57 25.11
C ILE A 347 -18.16 -8.90 23.82
N THR A 348 -19.00 -7.97 23.38
CA THR A 348 -19.70 -8.09 22.09
C THR A 348 -18.69 -7.98 20.94
N TYR A 349 -18.63 -9.01 20.08
CA TYR A 349 -17.83 -8.96 18.86
C TYR A 349 -18.59 -8.18 17.77
N LEU A 350 -19.73 -8.70 17.37
CA LEU A 350 -20.70 -8.03 16.50
C LEU A 350 -22.10 -8.49 16.87
N LYS A 351 -23.10 -7.61 16.70
CA LYS A 351 -24.49 -7.92 17.03
C LYS A 351 -24.97 -9.22 16.37
N GLU A 352 -24.59 -9.40 15.11
CA GLU A 352 -24.99 -10.56 14.29
C GLU A 352 -24.21 -11.83 14.60
N LEU A 353 -23.04 -11.72 15.24
CA LEU A 353 -22.11 -12.83 15.49
C LEU A 353 -21.91 -13.14 16.98
N GLY A 354 -22.59 -12.41 17.87
CA GLY A 354 -22.54 -12.63 19.31
C GLY A 354 -21.29 -12.07 20.00
N SER A 355 -20.86 -12.73 21.05
CA SER A 355 -19.72 -12.32 21.87
C SER A 355 -18.38 -12.76 21.27
N THR A 356 -17.28 -12.25 21.84
CA THR A 356 -15.92 -12.70 21.51
C THR A 356 -15.72 -14.17 21.92
N PHE A 357 -16.40 -14.65 22.95
CA PHE A 357 -16.42 -16.05 23.30
C PHE A 357 -17.05 -16.91 22.19
N ASP A 358 -18.21 -16.49 21.65
CA ASP A 358 -18.86 -17.18 20.53
C ASP A 358 -17.96 -17.22 19.29
N LYS A 359 -17.19 -16.15 19.07
CA LYS A 359 -16.16 -16.11 18.02
C LYS A 359 -15.10 -17.19 18.27
N SER A 360 -14.54 -17.28 19.47
CA SER A 360 -13.53 -18.30 19.80
C SER A 360 -14.07 -19.73 19.61
N VAL A 361 -15.34 -19.97 19.90
CA VAL A 361 -15.98 -21.27 19.65
C VAL A 361 -16.04 -21.59 18.15
N ARG A 362 -16.36 -20.61 17.31
CA ARG A 362 -16.36 -20.78 15.84
C ARG A 362 -14.93 -20.97 15.32
N GLU A 363 -13.96 -20.18 15.80
CA GLU A 363 -12.52 -20.36 15.50
C GLU A 363 -12.06 -21.79 15.80
N LEU A 364 -12.50 -22.35 16.95
CA LEU A 364 -12.20 -23.73 17.33
C LEU A 364 -12.79 -24.73 16.33
N GLY A 365 -14.01 -24.51 15.86
CA GLY A 365 -14.64 -25.34 14.83
C GLY A 365 -13.81 -25.36 13.54
N VAL A 366 -13.32 -24.21 13.09
CA VAL A 366 -12.44 -24.10 11.93
C VAL A 366 -11.08 -24.77 12.19
N ALA A 367 -10.48 -24.54 13.37
CA ALA A 367 -9.20 -25.14 13.74
C ALA A 367 -9.26 -26.68 13.76
N LYS A 368 -10.33 -27.26 14.31
CA LYS A 368 -10.54 -28.72 14.34
C LYS A 368 -10.66 -29.32 12.92
N ARG A 369 -11.23 -28.58 11.96
CA ARG A 369 -11.29 -29.02 10.56
C ARG A 369 -9.90 -28.96 9.89
N LEU A 370 -9.16 -27.88 10.09
CA LEU A 370 -7.78 -27.73 9.60
C LEU A 370 -6.85 -28.80 10.21
N ALA A 371 -7.03 -29.10 11.50
CA ALA A 371 -6.23 -30.08 12.21
C ALA A 371 -6.33 -31.48 11.60
N LYS A 372 -7.49 -31.87 11.06
CA LYS A 372 -7.65 -33.15 10.35
C LYS A 372 -6.77 -33.23 9.11
N ILE A 373 -6.60 -32.10 8.40
CA ILE A 373 -5.77 -32.03 7.18
C ILE A 373 -4.29 -32.05 7.55
N CYS A 374 -3.91 -31.48 8.70
CA CYS A 374 -2.53 -31.35 9.16
C CYS A 374 -2.15 -32.36 10.25
N ALA A 375 -2.95 -33.43 10.46
CA ALA A 375 -2.86 -34.33 11.63
C ALA A 375 -1.44 -34.85 11.85
N ASP A 376 -0.79 -35.42 10.86
CA ASP A 376 0.55 -36.02 10.99
C ASP A 376 1.60 -34.97 11.38
N ARG A 377 1.52 -33.78 10.79
CA ARG A 377 2.43 -32.66 11.09
C ARG A 377 2.20 -32.11 12.49
N LEU A 378 0.93 -32.01 12.93
CA LEU A 378 0.55 -31.59 14.29
C LEU A 378 1.01 -32.58 15.34
N LYS A 379 0.87 -33.90 15.09
CA LYS A 379 1.40 -34.97 15.96
C LYS A 379 2.92 -34.86 16.06
N ALA A 380 3.61 -34.66 14.97
CA ALA A 380 5.07 -34.50 14.99
C ALA A 380 5.52 -33.25 15.76
N CYS A 381 4.76 -32.14 15.71
CA CYS A 381 5.07 -30.88 16.38
C CYS A 381 4.69 -30.87 17.87
N ALA A 382 3.49 -31.37 18.23
CA ALA A 382 2.89 -31.19 19.55
C ALA A 382 2.53 -32.51 20.25
N GLY A 383 2.83 -33.66 19.65
CA GLY A 383 2.57 -34.99 20.21
C GLY A 383 1.12 -35.47 19.98
N GLU A 384 0.80 -36.69 20.47
CA GLU A 384 -0.51 -37.34 20.29
C GLU A 384 -1.67 -36.54 20.93
N GLY A 385 -1.39 -35.70 21.92
CA GLY A 385 -2.38 -34.84 22.60
C GLY A 385 -2.65 -33.52 21.93
N TYR A 386 -2.19 -33.28 20.69
CA TYR A 386 -2.25 -31.99 20.00
C TYR A 386 -3.67 -31.41 19.90
N GLU A 387 -4.71 -32.23 19.81
CA GLU A 387 -6.10 -31.77 19.71
C GLU A 387 -6.55 -31.00 20.96
N ALA A 388 -6.20 -31.52 22.17
CA ALA A 388 -6.50 -30.83 23.41
C ALA A 388 -5.69 -29.53 23.57
N LEU A 389 -4.42 -29.53 23.13
CA LEU A 389 -3.59 -28.34 23.12
C LEU A 389 -4.16 -27.30 22.16
N LEU A 390 -4.61 -27.71 20.97
CA LEU A 390 -5.21 -26.85 19.98
C LEU A 390 -6.50 -26.18 20.48
N GLU A 391 -7.37 -26.97 21.09
CA GLU A 391 -8.60 -26.48 21.73
C GLU A 391 -8.27 -25.42 22.79
N ARG A 392 -7.31 -25.74 23.66
CA ARG A 392 -6.86 -24.83 24.71
C ARG A 392 -6.27 -23.54 24.14
N ALA A 393 -5.39 -23.64 23.12
CA ALA A 393 -4.78 -22.48 22.46
C ALA A 393 -5.82 -21.53 21.85
N VAL A 394 -6.78 -22.08 21.08
CA VAL A 394 -7.82 -21.29 20.44
C VAL A 394 -8.74 -20.62 21.47
N MET A 395 -9.17 -21.35 22.49
CA MET A 395 -10.06 -20.80 23.52
C MET A 395 -9.39 -19.72 24.37
N LEU A 396 -8.07 -19.81 24.61
CA LEU A 396 -7.30 -18.81 25.33
C LEU A 396 -6.83 -17.64 24.46
N SER A 397 -6.86 -17.79 23.15
CA SER A 397 -6.23 -16.85 22.20
C SER A 397 -6.68 -15.38 22.35
N LYS A 398 -7.88 -15.15 22.86
CA LYS A 398 -8.47 -13.81 23.05
C LYS A 398 -8.61 -13.43 24.53
N ALA A 399 -8.14 -14.27 25.46
CA ALA A 399 -8.33 -14.03 26.90
C ALA A 399 -7.66 -12.73 27.38
N ASP A 400 -6.59 -12.31 26.73
CA ASP A 400 -5.86 -11.08 27.02
C ASP A 400 -6.65 -9.80 26.74
N LEU A 401 -7.67 -9.85 25.89
CA LEU A 401 -8.60 -8.71 25.67
C LEU A 401 -9.35 -8.30 26.94
N THR A 402 -9.33 -9.13 27.98
CA THR A 402 -9.96 -8.84 29.27
C THR A 402 -8.98 -8.31 30.31
N THR A 403 -7.71 -8.11 29.95
CA THR A 403 -6.65 -7.65 30.86
C THR A 403 -6.51 -6.12 30.81
N GLN A 404 -6.01 -5.55 31.91
CA GLN A 404 -5.75 -4.10 32.00
C GLN A 404 -4.63 -3.70 31.05
N MET A 405 -3.62 -4.54 30.91
CA MET A 405 -2.48 -4.29 30.02
C MET A 405 -2.94 -4.13 28.57
N VAL A 406 -3.74 -5.04 28.03
CA VAL A 406 -4.21 -4.96 26.64
C VAL A 406 -5.27 -3.87 26.44
N TYR A 407 -5.98 -3.49 27.49
CA TYR A 407 -6.87 -2.32 27.46
C TYR A 407 -6.11 -1.02 27.22
N GLU A 408 -4.94 -0.85 27.85
CA GLU A 408 -4.06 0.32 27.67
C GLU A 408 -3.17 0.20 26.43
N PHE A 409 -2.62 -0.99 26.16
CA PHE A 409 -1.73 -1.27 25.04
C PHE A 409 -2.39 -2.25 24.06
N THR A 410 -3.37 -1.74 23.32
CA THR A 410 -4.21 -2.56 22.40
C THR A 410 -3.42 -3.24 21.29
N GLU A 411 -2.29 -2.67 20.88
CA GLU A 411 -1.38 -3.21 19.88
C GLU A 411 -0.64 -4.47 20.35
N LEU A 412 -0.59 -4.73 21.66
CA LEU A 412 0.06 -5.89 22.24
C LEU A 412 -0.86 -7.09 22.44
N GLN A 413 -2.11 -7.02 21.94
CA GLN A 413 -3.02 -8.16 21.96
C GLN A 413 -2.37 -9.37 21.26
N GLY A 414 -2.56 -10.54 21.82
CA GLY A 414 -1.91 -11.79 21.40
C GLY A 414 -0.52 -11.96 22.03
N VAL A 415 0.36 -10.97 21.90
CA VAL A 415 1.70 -11.00 22.52
C VAL A 415 1.55 -11.11 24.05
N MET A 416 0.75 -10.25 24.66
CA MET A 416 0.49 -10.31 26.10
C MET A 416 -0.25 -11.58 26.50
N GLY A 417 -1.17 -12.06 25.68
CA GLY A 417 -1.83 -13.35 25.86
C GLY A 417 -0.85 -14.50 26.03
N GLY A 418 0.20 -14.53 25.19
CA GLY A 418 1.27 -15.51 25.32
C GLY A 418 2.06 -15.39 26.62
N TYR A 419 2.38 -14.16 27.06
CA TYR A 419 3.06 -13.96 28.34
C TYR A 419 2.22 -14.41 29.54
N TYR A 420 0.91 -14.11 29.54
CA TYR A 420 0.01 -14.59 30.59
C TYR A 420 -0.16 -16.11 30.56
N ALA A 421 -0.29 -16.71 29.38
CA ALA A 421 -0.34 -18.14 29.22
C ALA A 421 0.92 -18.84 29.79
N ALA A 422 2.11 -18.30 29.44
CA ALA A 422 3.38 -18.78 29.96
C ALA A 422 3.45 -18.69 31.50
N ALA A 423 3.07 -17.53 32.05
CA ALA A 423 3.05 -17.29 33.50
C ALA A 423 2.06 -18.22 34.26
N LYS A 424 1.00 -18.67 33.58
CA LYS A 424 0.05 -19.67 34.14
C LYS A 424 0.46 -21.13 33.91
N GLY A 425 1.64 -21.37 33.30
CA GLY A 425 2.19 -22.72 33.09
C GLY A 425 1.59 -23.47 31.90
N GLU A 426 1.01 -22.77 30.93
CA GLU A 426 0.51 -23.40 29.70
C GLU A 426 1.66 -24.00 28.87
N ASN A 427 1.34 -24.99 28.03
CA ASN A 427 2.29 -25.65 27.14
C ASN A 427 2.87 -24.62 26.12
N GLU A 428 4.14 -24.80 25.76
CA GLU A 428 4.85 -23.86 24.86
C GLU A 428 4.18 -23.71 23.47
N ASN A 429 3.60 -24.77 22.94
CA ASN A 429 2.83 -24.67 21.70
C ASN A 429 1.62 -23.74 21.84
N ILE A 430 0.94 -23.75 23.01
CA ILE A 430 -0.17 -22.86 23.32
C ILE A 430 0.33 -21.43 23.41
N VAL A 431 1.41 -21.20 24.18
CA VAL A 431 2.02 -19.89 24.37
C VAL A 431 2.40 -19.25 23.03
N THR A 432 3.13 -20.00 22.20
CA THR A 432 3.59 -19.56 20.89
C THR A 432 2.41 -19.26 19.96
N ALA A 433 1.43 -20.16 19.89
CA ALA A 433 0.25 -19.98 19.05
C ALA A 433 -0.58 -18.74 19.45
N ILE A 434 -0.70 -18.46 20.75
CA ILE A 434 -1.39 -17.26 21.23
C ILE A 434 -0.62 -15.99 20.83
N LYS A 435 0.71 -15.98 20.96
CA LYS A 435 1.55 -14.85 20.53
C LYS A 435 1.42 -14.57 19.02
N GLU A 436 1.40 -15.64 18.24
CA GLU A 436 1.47 -15.58 16.78
C GLU A 436 0.10 -15.59 16.08
N GLN A 437 -0.98 -15.63 16.83
CA GLN A 437 -2.36 -15.80 16.30
C GLN A 437 -2.76 -14.77 15.23
N TYR A 438 -2.19 -13.59 15.26
CA TYR A 438 -2.48 -12.53 14.29
C TYR A 438 -1.50 -12.48 13.12
N LEU A 439 -0.41 -13.26 13.16
CA LEU A 439 0.57 -13.31 12.07
C LEU A 439 0.00 -14.01 10.81
N PRO A 440 0.42 -13.56 9.61
CA PRO A 440 1.06 -12.28 9.35
C PRO A 440 0.07 -11.12 9.52
N SER A 441 0.52 -10.02 10.11
CA SER A 441 -0.29 -8.82 10.36
C SER A 441 -0.18 -7.77 9.26
N GLY A 442 0.75 -7.93 8.33
CA GLY A 442 1.02 -7.03 7.21
C GLY A 442 1.85 -7.67 6.11
N GLU A 443 2.26 -6.85 5.14
CA GLU A 443 3.00 -7.34 3.97
C GLU A 443 4.40 -7.86 4.34
N ALA A 444 5.15 -7.11 5.12
CA ALA A 444 6.49 -7.47 5.61
C ALA A 444 6.48 -8.18 6.97
N SER A 445 5.30 -8.58 7.47
CA SER A 445 5.17 -9.26 8.76
C SER A 445 5.76 -10.67 8.72
N ALA A 446 6.35 -11.10 9.83
CA ALA A 446 6.72 -12.50 10.04
C ALA A 446 5.51 -13.43 9.88
N LEU A 447 5.77 -14.68 9.58
CA LEU A 447 4.79 -15.76 9.54
C LEU A 447 4.81 -16.53 10.87
N PRO A 448 3.74 -17.28 11.22
CA PRO A 448 3.77 -18.17 12.35
C PRO A 448 4.95 -19.15 12.27
N SER A 449 5.61 -19.38 13.40
CA SER A 449 6.89 -20.09 13.45
C SER A 449 6.76 -21.62 13.40
N THR A 450 5.56 -22.17 13.71
CA THR A 450 5.29 -23.60 13.75
C THR A 450 4.01 -23.93 13.00
N ILE A 451 3.87 -25.18 12.56
CA ILE A 451 2.61 -25.67 11.97
C ILE A 451 1.44 -25.54 12.96
N PHE A 452 1.69 -25.67 14.26
CA PHE A 452 0.67 -25.52 15.28
C PHE A 452 0.16 -24.07 15.34
N SER A 453 1.07 -23.11 15.41
CA SER A 453 0.74 -21.66 15.34
C SER A 453 0.07 -21.29 14.01
N SER A 454 0.55 -21.87 12.90
CA SER A 454 -0.02 -21.65 11.56
C SER A 454 -1.48 -22.09 11.46
N VAL A 455 -1.82 -23.25 12.05
CA VAL A 455 -3.21 -23.75 12.08
C VAL A 455 -4.10 -22.83 12.91
N VAL A 456 -3.63 -22.35 14.07
CA VAL A 456 -4.38 -21.39 14.91
C VAL A 456 -4.58 -20.06 14.18
N ALA A 457 -3.52 -19.48 13.62
CA ALA A 457 -3.60 -18.22 12.89
C ALA A 457 -4.49 -18.31 11.64
N LEU A 458 -4.41 -19.43 10.90
CA LEU A 458 -5.23 -19.70 9.73
C LEU A 458 -6.71 -19.83 10.10
N ALA A 459 -7.01 -20.55 11.19
CA ALA A 459 -8.38 -20.71 11.70
C ALA A 459 -9.01 -19.37 12.07
N ILE A 460 -8.27 -18.51 12.76
CA ILE A 460 -8.71 -17.16 13.15
C ILE A 460 -9.00 -16.29 11.93
N LYS A 461 -8.11 -16.32 10.91
CA LYS A 461 -8.29 -15.53 9.68
C LYS A 461 -9.47 -16.04 8.87
N LEU A 462 -9.62 -17.35 8.72
CA LEU A 462 -10.73 -17.96 7.97
C LEU A 462 -12.07 -17.71 8.68
N GLU A 463 -12.15 -17.88 10.01
CA GLU A 463 -13.37 -17.57 10.76
C GLU A 463 -13.75 -16.09 10.61
N THR A 464 -12.76 -15.19 10.70
CA THR A 464 -13.00 -13.76 10.52
C THR A 464 -13.58 -13.44 9.14
N LEU A 465 -13.04 -14.06 8.08
CA LEU A 465 -13.56 -13.90 6.72
C LEU A 465 -14.97 -14.43 6.58
N ILE A 466 -15.22 -15.68 7.00
CA ILE A 466 -16.53 -16.33 6.91
C ILE A 466 -17.56 -15.57 7.75
N GLY A 467 -17.24 -15.27 9.01
CA GLY A 467 -18.14 -14.57 9.93
C GLY A 467 -18.54 -13.20 9.42
N LEU A 468 -17.57 -12.39 8.94
CA LEU A 468 -17.88 -11.04 8.47
C LEU A 468 -18.63 -11.04 7.14
N PHE A 469 -18.33 -11.97 6.22
CA PHE A 469 -19.13 -12.13 5.01
C PHE A 469 -20.58 -12.57 5.33
N SER A 470 -20.77 -13.50 6.27
CA SER A 470 -22.10 -13.92 6.72
C SER A 470 -22.89 -12.80 7.41
N ALA A 471 -22.20 -11.83 8.03
CA ALA A 471 -22.79 -10.63 8.60
C ALA A 471 -22.94 -9.47 7.59
N GLY A 472 -22.65 -9.69 6.32
CA GLY A 472 -22.77 -8.67 5.25
C GLY A 472 -21.73 -7.54 5.34
N LYS A 473 -20.63 -7.73 6.06
CA LYS A 473 -19.55 -6.73 6.25
C LYS A 473 -18.46 -6.87 5.17
N ILE A 474 -18.86 -6.80 3.92
CA ILE A 474 -17.97 -7.03 2.76
C ILE A 474 -17.23 -5.73 2.40
N PRO A 475 -15.90 -5.76 2.16
CA PRO A 475 -15.16 -4.58 1.72
C PRO A 475 -15.66 -4.03 0.38
N SER A 476 -15.71 -2.71 0.24
CA SER A 476 -16.13 -2.05 -1.00
C SER A 476 -15.14 -0.94 -1.40
N GLY A 477 -14.71 -0.92 -2.67
CA GLY A 477 -13.72 0.05 -3.15
C GLY A 477 -12.48 0.09 -2.25
N ASN A 478 -12.07 1.27 -1.78
CA ASN A 478 -10.93 1.44 -0.88
C ASN A 478 -11.28 1.25 0.61
N LYS A 479 -12.55 1.00 0.95
CA LYS A 479 -12.99 0.87 2.35
C LYS A 479 -12.91 -0.59 2.80
N ASP A 480 -12.10 -0.85 3.80
CA ASP A 480 -11.94 -2.15 4.46
C ASP A 480 -11.75 -1.96 5.98
N PRO A 481 -12.82 -1.59 6.70
CA PRO A 481 -12.72 -1.25 8.12
C PRO A 481 -12.34 -2.44 9.01
N TYR A 482 -12.54 -3.66 8.51
CA TYR A 482 -12.24 -4.89 9.24
C TYR A 482 -10.95 -5.58 8.76
N ALA A 483 -10.21 -4.97 7.86
CA ALA A 483 -8.96 -5.50 7.30
C ALA A 483 -9.08 -6.90 6.68
N LEU A 484 -10.22 -7.21 6.03
CA LEU A 484 -10.47 -8.51 5.40
C LEU A 484 -9.51 -8.83 4.27
N ARG A 485 -9.06 -7.80 3.49
CA ARG A 485 -8.02 -8.02 2.47
C ARG A 485 -6.71 -8.50 3.09
N ARG A 486 -6.35 -7.95 4.26
CA ARG A 486 -5.16 -8.37 5.01
C ARG A 486 -5.32 -9.79 5.56
N ALA A 487 -6.51 -10.14 6.06
CA ALA A 487 -6.82 -11.49 6.50
C ALA A 487 -6.69 -12.50 5.35
N ALA A 488 -7.25 -12.19 4.16
CA ALA A 488 -7.16 -13.04 2.98
C ALA A 488 -5.72 -13.19 2.46
N ASN A 489 -4.93 -12.10 2.44
CA ASN A 489 -3.50 -12.17 2.14
C ASN A 489 -2.76 -13.09 3.13
N GLY A 490 -3.09 -13.00 4.42
CA GLY A 490 -2.51 -13.84 5.45
C GLY A 490 -2.84 -15.32 5.27
N VAL A 491 -4.06 -15.65 4.85
CA VAL A 491 -4.47 -17.02 4.51
C VAL A 491 -3.58 -17.59 3.40
N ILE A 492 -3.42 -16.84 2.30
CA ILE A 492 -2.58 -17.27 1.16
C ILE A 492 -1.13 -17.48 1.61
N LYS A 493 -0.55 -16.51 2.33
CA LYS A 493 0.84 -16.57 2.80
C LYS A 493 1.10 -17.77 3.72
N ILE A 494 0.18 -18.08 4.65
CA ILE A 494 0.32 -19.23 5.53
C ILE A 494 0.24 -20.55 4.73
N ILE A 495 -0.72 -20.66 3.82
CA ILE A 495 -0.86 -21.85 2.96
C ILE A 495 0.42 -22.09 2.13
N GLN A 496 0.97 -21.03 1.53
CA GLN A 496 2.21 -21.10 0.76
C GLN A 496 3.42 -21.50 1.64
N ASN A 497 3.59 -20.81 2.78
CA ASN A 497 4.73 -21.07 3.69
C ASN A 497 4.72 -22.50 4.21
N GLU A 498 3.56 -22.98 4.61
CA GLU A 498 3.38 -24.34 5.13
C GLU A 498 3.28 -25.40 4.03
N ASN A 499 3.24 -25.01 2.77
CA ASN A 499 2.98 -25.89 1.64
C ASN A 499 1.76 -26.80 1.90
N LEU A 500 0.63 -26.18 2.31
CA LEU A 500 -0.58 -26.92 2.67
C LEU A 500 -1.37 -27.30 1.40
N ASN A 501 -1.51 -28.59 1.17
CA ASN A 501 -2.41 -29.12 0.15
C ASN A 501 -3.86 -29.00 0.63
N LEU A 502 -4.44 -27.81 0.46
CA LEU A 502 -5.77 -27.45 0.94
C LEU A 502 -6.63 -26.92 -0.23
N ASP A 503 -7.66 -27.67 -0.59
CA ASP A 503 -8.76 -27.11 -1.39
C ASP A 503 -9.56 -26.13 -0.53
N ILE A 504 -9.13 -24.86 -0.54
CA ILE A 504 -9.76 -23.81 0.26
C ILE A 504 -11.20 -23.54 -0.16
N ALA A 505 -11.53 -23.74 -1.44
CA ALA A 505 -12.89 -23.52 -1.93
C ALA A 505 -13.84 -24.59 -1.37
N ALA A 506 -13.46 -25.86 -1.41
CA ALA A 506 -14.22 -26.94 -0.79
C ALA A 506 -14.33 -26.75 0.74
N PHE A 507 -13.20 -26.40 1.39
CA PHE A 507 -13.15 -26.13 2.82
C PHE A 507 -14.11 -25.01 3.26
N LEU A 508 -14.16 -23.91 2.51
CA LEU A 508 -15.04 -22.79 2.79
C LEU A 508 -16.51 -23.14 2.60
N ARG A 509 -16.86 -23.87 1.54
CA ARG A 509 -18.25 -24.33 1.30
C ARG A 509 -18.75 -25.21 2.45
N GLU A 510 -17.95 -26.16 2.89
CA GLU A 510 -18.28 -27.03 4.01
C GLU A 510 -18.37 -26.26 5.34
N THR A 511 -17.44 -25.33 5.58
CA THR A 511 -17.41 -24.56 6.83
C THR A 511 -18.55 -23.55 6.91
N ALA A 512 -18.95 -22.96 5.77
CA ALA A 512 -20.02 -21.97 5.69
C ALA A 512 -21.40 -22.50 6.09
N GLU A 513 -21.63 -23.83 6.04
CA GLU A 513 -22.90 -24.45 6.47
C GLU A 513 -23.23 -24.16 7.95
N GLY A 514 -22.23 -23.86 8.77
CA GLY A 514 -22.39 -23.48 10.18
C GLY A 514 -22.73 -22.01 10.43
N TYR A 515 -22.88 -21.18 9.39
CA TYR A 515 -23.11 -19.73 9.50
C TYR A 515 -24.46 -19.32 8.88
N ALA A 516 -24.86 -18.06 9.11
CA ALA A 516 -26.00 -17.49 8.40
C ALA A 516 -25.72 -17.53 6.88
N LYS A 517 -26.78 -17.77 6.09
CA LYS A 517 -26.66 -17.90 4.62
C LYS A 517 -26.08 -16.64 3.98
N PHE A 518 -25.02 -16.81 3.22
CA PHE A 518 -24.34 -15.77 2.45
C PHE A 518 -23.79 -16.34 1.14
N ASP A 519 -23.26 -15.47 0.28
CA ASP A 519 -22.60 -15.87 -0.97
C ASP A 519 -21.17 -16.37 -0.70
N VAL A 520 -21.00 -17.67 -0.58
CA VAL A 520 -19.67 -18.32 -0.36
C VAL A 520 -18.77 -18.18 -1.58
N GLU A 521 -19.35 -18.19 -2.80
CA GLU A 521 -18.55 -18.03 -4.02
C GLU A 521 -17.95 -16.62 -4.10
N ALA A 522 -18.65 -15.59 -3.62
CA ALA A 522 -18.09 -14.25 -3.48
C ALA A 522 -16.92 -14.21 -2.49
N LEU A 523 -16.96 -14.98 -1.39
CA LEU A 523 -15.84 -15.09 -0.44
C LEU A 523 -14.65 -15.81 -1.08
N ILE A 524 -14.91 -16.93 -1.78
CA ILE A 524 -13.85 -17.66 -2.50
C ILE A 524 -13.18 -16.74 -3.52
N GLY A 525 -13.97 -16.06 -4.35
CA GLY A 525 -13.47 -15.08 -5.30
C GLY A 525 -12.64 -13.98 -4.62
N PHE A 526 -13.13 -13.44 -3.49
CA PHE A 526 -12.42 -12.41 -2.73
C PHE A 526 -11.04 -12.85 -2.24
N ILE A 527 -10.88 -14.11 -1.82
CA ILE A 527 -9.58 -14.65 -1.41
C ILE A 527 -8.67 -14.81 -2.62
N PHE A 528 -9.15 -15.44 -3.71
CA PHE A 528 -8.35 -15.65 -4.90
C PHE A 528 -8.00 -14.35 -5.64
N ASP A 529 -8.84 -13.31 -5.58
CA ASP A 529 -8.52 -11.98 -6.13
C ASP A 529 -7.27 -11.36 -5.48
N ARG A 530 -6.86 -11.83 -4.29
CA ARG A 530 -5.60 -11.37 -3.70
C ARG A 530 -4.39 -11.79 -4.50
N LEU A 531 -4.46 -12.87 -5.27
CA LEU A 531 -3.34 -13.33 -6.11
C LEU A 531 -2.88 -12.28 -7.12
N TYR A 532 -3.74 -11.34 -7.53
CA TYR A 532 -3.31 -10.19 -8.34
C TYR A 532 -2.23 -9.32 -7.68
N THR A 533 -2.10 -9.36 -6.36
CA THR A 533 -1.09 -8.59 -5.63
C THR A 533 0.15 -9.40 -5.25
N PHE A 534 0.15 -10.69 -5.52
CA PHE A 534 1.26 -11.59 -5.17
C PHE A 534 2.25 -11.80 -6.33
N PHE A 535 1.82 -11.54 -7.55
CA PHE A 535 2.60 -11.83 -8.76
C PHE A 535 2.80 -10.55 -9.58
N ASP A 536 4.05 -10.32 -9.99
CA ASP A 536 4.41 -9.25 -10.93
C ASP A 536 4.33 -9.77 -12.39
N VAL A 537 3.10 -10.07 -12.81
CA VAL A 537 2.78 -10.54 -14.16
C VAL A 537 1.63 -9.73 -14.74
N ASN A 538 1.43 -9.85 -16.06
CA ASN A 538 0.26 -9.22 -16.68
C ASN A 538 -1.04 -9.72 -15.99
N PRO A 539 -1.93 -8.83 -15.53
CA PRO A 539 -3.17 -9.21 -14.82
C PRO A 539 -4.03 -10.22 -15.58
N SER A 540 -3.98 -10.24 -16.92
CA SER A 540 -4.71 -11.21 -17.70
C SER A 540 -4.24 -12.65 -17.51
N VAL A 541 -2.97 -12.87 -17.11
CA VAL A 541 -2.41 -14.18 -16.75
C VAL A 541 -3.08 -14.70 -15.48
N VAL A 542 -3.14 -13.87 -14.45
CA VAL A 542 -3.83 -14.22 -13.20
C VAL A 542 -5.30 -14.52 -13.48
N LYS A 543 -5.98 -13.66 -14.26
CA LYS A 543 -7.36 -13.86 -14.67
C LYS A 543 -7.58 -15.20 -15.36
N ALA A 544 -6.70 -15.54 -16.30
CA ALA A 544 -6.76 -16.81 -17.04
C ALA A 544 -6.64 -18.04 -16.11
N CYS A 545 -5.72 -17.99 -15.12
CA CYS A 545 -5.56 -19.07 -14.17
C CYS A 545 -6.77 -19.20 -13.23
N LEU A 546 -7.31 -18.08 -12.72
CA LEU A 546 -8.48 -18.08 -11.85
C LEU A 546 -9.75 -18.57 -12.55
N ALA A 547 -9.87 -18.36 -13.86
CA ALA A 547 -10.98 -18.87 -14.66
C ALA A 547 -11.04 -20.41 -14.69
N SER A 548 -9.93 -21.11 -14.41
CA SER A 548 -9.89 -22.57 -14.27
C SER A 548 -10.60 -23.11 -13.03
N LYS A 549 -11.00 -22.20 -12.09
CA LYS A 549 -11.77 -22.49 -10.87
C LYS A 549 -11.17 -23.58 -9.96
N LYS A 550 -9.84 -23.73 -9.94
CA LYS A 550 -9.18 -24.61 -8.96
C LYS A 550 -9.37 -24.05 -7.56
N GLY A 551 -9.76 -24.92 -6.63
CA GLY A 551 -9.97 -24.55 -5.23
C GLY A 551 -8.70 -24.50 -4.39
N ASP A 552 -7.58 -24.97 -4.92
CA ASP A 552 -6.28 -25.05 -4.22
C ASP A 552 -5.41 -23.83 -4.53
N VAL A 553 -4.93 -23.16 -3.47
CA VAL A 553 -4.09 -21.96 -3.59
C VAL A 553 -2.74 -22.26 -4.21
N LEU A 554 -2.10 -23.38 -3.82
CA LEU A 554 -0.77 -23.75 -4.34
C LEU A 554 -0.84 -24.07 -5.84
N ALA A 555 -1.89 -24.80 -6.23
CA ALA A 555 -2.13 -25.11 -7.63
C ALA A 555 -2.41 -23.87 -8.48
N GLN A 556 -3.10 -22.86 -7.93
CA GLN A 556 -3.29 -21.58 -8.61
C GLN A 556 -1.98 -20.81 -8.74
N CYS A 557 -1.17 -20.76 -7.67
CA CYS A 557 0.13 -20.08 -7.70
C CYS A 557 1.07 -20.75 -8.73
N GLU A 558 1.17 -22.08 -8.73
CA GLU A 558 1.98 -22.83 -9.71
C GLU A 558 1.51 -22.55 -11.16
N ALA A 559 0.19 -22.48 -11.39
CA ALA A 559 -0.35 -22.18 -12.71
C ALA A 559 -0.01 -20.75 -13.16
N ILE A 560 -0.07 -19.76 -12.24
CA ILE A 560 0.27 -18.36 -12.54
C ILE A 560 1.76 -18.23 -12.87
N ASP A 561 2.65 -18.84 -12.07
CA ASP A 561 4.08 -18.83 -12.33
C ASP A 561 4.41 -19.48 -13.67
N ALA A 562 3.84 -20.68 -13.93
CA ALA A 562 4.06 -21.43 -15.16
C ALA A 562 3.60 -20.66 -16.41
N LEU A 563 2.39 -20.11 -16.38
CA LEU A 563 1.85 -19.34 -17.50
C LEU A 563 2.54 -17.98 -17.64
N GLY A 564 2.86 -17.31 -16.54
CA GLY A 564 3.58 -16.05 -16.51
C GLY A 564 4.96 -16.15 -17.17
N ALA A 565 5.71 -17.19 -16.83
CA ALA A 565 7.00 -17.48 -17.46
C ALA A 565 6.91 -17.72 -18.97
N ILE A 566 5.84 -18.39 -19.43
CA ILE A 566 5.61 -18.61 -20.87
C ILE A 566 5.21 -17.29 -21.56
N CYS A 567 4.34 -16.51 -20.97
CA CYS A 567 3.89 -15.23 -21.53
C CYS A 567 4.99 -14.17 -21.61
N ALA A 568 6.03 -14.29 -20.79
CA ALA A 568 7.20 -13.41 -20.79
C ALA A 568 8.21 -13.71 -21.91
N ALA A 569 8.08 -14.83 -22.64
CA ALA A 569 8.97 -15.18 -23.74
C ALA A 569 8.77 -14.25 -24.94
N ASP A 570 9.86 -13.84 -25.60
CA ASP A 570 9.85 -12.85 -26.70
C ASP A 570 8.98 -13.26 -27.90
N ASP A 571 8.92 -14.55 -28.19
CA ASP A 571 8.16 -15.11 -29.30
C ASP A 571 6.70 -15.43 -28.99
N PHE A 572 6.29 -15.28 -27.69
CA PHE A 572 4.96 -15.68 -27.24
C PHE A 572 3.85 -14.94 -27.99
N ARG A 573 3.97 -13.63 -28.16
CA ARG A 573 2.95 -12.81 -28.86
C ARG A 573 2.68 -13.29 -30.28
N GLN A 574 3.73 -13.70 -31.03
CA GLN A 574 3.59 -14.18 -32.39
C GLN A 574 2.93 -15.57 -32.43
N ASN A 575 3.22 -16.38 -31.43
CA ASN A 575 2.75 -17.76 -31.34
C ASN A 575 1.33 -17.87 -30.75
N PHE A 576 0.94 -16.94 -29.94
CA PHE A 576 -0.33 -17.03 -29.18
C PHE A 576 -1.59 -16.84 -30.03
N SER A 577 -1.50 -16.18 -31.19
CA SER A 577 -2.65 -15.95 -32.07
C SER A 577 -3.36 -17.25 -32.49
N THR A 578 -2.61 -18.33 -32.73
CA THR A 578 -3.12 -19.67 -33.05
C THR A 578 -4.00 -20.21 -31.91
N PHE A 579 -3.52 -20.12 -30.68
CA PHE A 579 -4.23 -20.65 -29.52
C PHE A 579 -5.45 -19.81 -29.18
N LYS A 580 -5.40 -18.49 -29.39
CA LYS A 580 -6.55 -17.60 -29.24
C LYS A 580 -7.62 -17.89 -30.26
N ARG A 581 -7.22 -18.20 -31.52
CA ARG A 581 -8.14 -18.67 -32.57
C ARG A 581 -8.79 -19.98 -32.18
N LEU A 582 -7.97 -20.96 -31.71
CA LEU A 582 -8.46 -22.25 -31.24
C LEU A 582 -9.51 -22.10 -30.14
N ALA A 583 -9.23 -21.29 -29.11
CA ALA A 583 -10.13 -21.08 -28.01
C ALA A 583 -11.43 -20.36 -28.41
N ASN A 584 -11.37 -19.38 -29.32
CA ASN A 584 -12.53 -18.61 -29.75
C ASN A 584 -13.50 -19.39 -30.65
N ILE A 585 -13.05 -20.46 -31.29
CA ILE A 585 -13.91 -21.34 -32.10
C ILE A 585 -14.89 -22.08 -31.18
N ILE A 586 -14.48 -22.33 -29.95
CA ILE A 586 -15.27 -23.07 -28.96
C ILE A 586 -16.23 -22.10 -28.29
N LYS A 587 -17.52 -22.20 -28.61
CA LYS A 587 -18.61 -21.45 -27.99
C LYS A 587 -19.43 -22.39 -27.11
N ASP A 588 -19.02 -22.59 -25.85
CA ASP A 588 -19.77 -23.30 -24.80
C ASP A 588 -20.47 -24.62 -25.22
N GLU A 589 -19.98 -25.29 -26.28
CA GLU A 589 -20.54 -26.52 -26.78
C GLU A 589 -19.98 -27.73 -26.03
N ASN A 590 -20.83 -28.66 -25.69
CA ASN A 590 -20.45 -29.92 -25.08
C ASN A 590 -19.83 -30.83 -26.15
N PHE A 591 -18.52 -31.08 -26.07
CA PHE A 591 -17.81 -31.87 -27.08
C PHE A 591 -17.88 -33.35 -26.72
N GLY A 592 -18.23 -34.16 -27.70
CA GLY A 592 -18.14 -35.60 -27.62
C GLY A 592 -16.68 -36.10 -27.63
N ALA A 593 -16.53 -37.41 -27.61
CA ALA A 593 -15.24 -38.05 -27.89
C ALA A 593 -14.87 -37.87 -29.37
N VAL A 594 -13.57 -37.72 -29.64
CA VAL A 594 -13.06 -37.72 -31.04
C VAL A 594 -13.14 -39.13 -31.60
N ASP A 595 -13.73 -39.27 -32.80
CA ASP A 595 -13.85 -40.50 -33.55
C ASP A 595 -12.84 -40.48 -34.72
N GLU A 596 -11.76 -41.23 -34.59
CA GLU A 596 -10.69 -41.32 -35.59
C GLU A 596 -11.20 -41.81 -36.98
N ALA A 597 -12.30 -42.60 -37.00
CA ALA A 597 -12.88 -43.08 -38.24
C ALA A 597 -13.55 -41.98 -39.10
N LYS A 598 -13.80 -40.81 -38.51
CA LYS A 598 -14.39 -39.64 -39.18
C LYS A 598 -13.38 -38.60 -39.64
N PHE A 599 -12.10 -38.92 -39.59
CA PHE A 599 -11.07 -38.04 -40.12
C PHE A 599 -11.02 -38.16 -41.65
N GLU A 600 -11.21 -37.03 -42.32
CA GLU A 600 -11.16 -36.89 -43.76
C GLU A 600 -9.81 -36.37 -44.28
N ASN A 601 -9.05 -35.69 -43.41
CA ASN A 601 -7.80 -35.06 -43.76
C ASN A 601 -6.64 -35.59 -42.88
N GLU A 602 -5.46 -35.71 -43.46
CA GLU A 602 -4.26 -36.17 -42.74
C GLU A 602 -3.86 -35.21 -41.61
N SER A 603 -4.13 -33.89 -41.74
CA SER A 603 -3.87 -32.91 -40.71
C SER A 603 -4.71 -33.14 -39.44
N GLU A 604 -5.93 -33.73 -39.56
CA GLU A 604 -6.75 -34.11 -38.41
C GLU A 604 -6.10 -35.24 -37.61
N LYS A 605 -5.56 -36.25 -38.28
CA LYS A 605 -4.85 -37.38 -37.64
C LYS A 605 -3.56 -36.89 -36.95
N LYS A 606 -2.74 -36.11 -37.67
CA LYS A 606 -1.49 -35.55 -37.13
C LYS A 606 -1.72 -34.73 -35.89
N LEU A 607 -2.72 -33.84 -35.90
CA LEU A 607 -3.05 -33.02 -34.74
C LEU A 607 -3.51 -33.88 -33.57
N PHE A 608 -4.36 -34.90 -33.82
CA PHE A 608 -4.86 -35.75 -32.76
C PHE A 608 -3.75 -36.62 -32.15
N GLU A 609 -2.84 -37.17 -32.98
CA GLU A 609 -1.69 -37.94 -32.48
C GLU A 609 -0.71 -37.04 -31.68
N ALA A 610 -0.39 -35.86 -32.18
CA ALA A 610 0.42 -34.88 -31.43
C ALA A 610 -0.22 -34.49 -30.10
N PHE A 611 -1.53 -34.27 -30.08
CA PHE A 611 -2.28 -33.99 -28.88
C PHE A 611 -2.25 -35.15 -27.88
N LYS A 612 -2.52 -36.38 -28.30
CA LYS A 612 -2.41 -37.58 -27.45
C LYS A 612 -1.01 -37.72 -26.86
N ALA A 613 0.02 -37.48 -27.65
CA ALA A 613 1.41 -37.51 -27.19
C ALA A 613 1.68 -36.41 -26.11
N ALA A 614 1.24 -35.19 -26.37
CA ALA A 614 1.40 -34.10 -25.42
C ALA A 614 0.68 -34.36 -24.06
N VAL A 615 -0.52 -34.91 -24.09
CA VAL A 615 -1.27 -35.28 -22.87
C VAL A 615 -0.57 -36.40 -22.11
N LYS A 616 -0.05 -37.42 -22.87
CA LYS A 616 0.64 -38.58 -22.25
C LYS A 616 1.94 -38.21 -21.54
N LEU A 617 2.64 -37.16 -21.98
CA LEU A 617 3.86 -36.69 -21.33
C LEU A 617 3.60 -36.21 -19.88
N GLY A 618 2.45 -35.65 -19.60
CA GLY A 618 2.09 -35.20 -18.26
C GLY A 618 3.07 -34.15 -17.68
N GLY A 619 3.30 -34.21 -16.37
CA GLY A 619 4.28 -33.37 -15.68
C GLY A 619 3.66 -32.16 -14.92
N SER A 620 4.53 -31.25 -14.48
CA SER A 620 4.16 -29.96 -13.84
C SER A 620 3.34 -29.08 -14.79
N TYR A 621 2.67 -28.07 -14.26
CA TYR A 621 1.94 -27.12 -15.12
C TYR A 621 2.84 -26.44 -16.15
N SER A 622 4.08 -26.13 -15.80
CA SER A 622 5.05 -25.58 -16.75
C SER A 622 5.35 -26.51 -17.90
N GLU A 623 5.58 -27.82 -17.62
CA GLU A 623 5.85 -28.85 -18.65
C GLU A 623 4.61 -29.09 -19.52
N ARG A 624 3.45 -29.23 -18.91
CA ARG A 624 2.18 -29.40 -19.62
C ARG A 624 1.87 -28.25 -20.56
N LEU A 625 1.98 -26.99 -20.06
CA LEU A 625 1.77 -25.81 -20.89
C LEU A 625 2.76 -25.72 -22.05
N LYS A 626 4.06 -26.03 -21.82
CA LYS A 626 5.07 -26.09 -22.88
C LYS A 626 4.70 -27.13 -23.95
N ASN A 627 4.27 -28.33 -23.54
CA ASN A 627 3.84 -29.38 -24.45
C ASN A 627 2.61 -28.94 -25.26
N PHE A 628 1.62 -28.30 -24.63
CA PHE A 628 0.42 -27.83 -25.33
C PHE A 628 0.70 -26.64 -26.25
N PHE A 629 1.53 -25.68 -25.88
CA PHE A 629 1.97 -24.60 -26.77
C PHE A 629 2.88 -25.12 -27.90
N GLY A 630 3.57 -26.25 -27.72
CA GLY A 630 4.31 -26.95 -28.72
C GLY A 630 3.43 -27.52 -29.87
N LEU A 631 2.13 -27.64 -29.66
CA LEU A 631 1.17 -28.08 -30.70
C LEU A 631 0.93 -27.03 -31.81
N LYS A 632 1.51 -25.82 -31.70
CA LYS A 632 1.27 -24.72 -32.63
C LYS A 632 1.34 -25.13 -34.10
N ALA A 633 2.43 -25.79 -34.54
CA ALA A 633 2.61 -26.15 -35.92
C ALA A 633 1.52 -27.11 -36.44
N ALA A 634 1.12 -28.10 -35.62
CA ALA A 634 0.06 -29.05 -35.97
C ALA A 634 -1.33 -28.37 -36.00
N ILE A 635 -1.58 -27.38 -35.09
CA ILE A 635 -2.81 -26.59 -35.08
C ILE A 635 -2.88 -25.66 -36.27
N ASP A 636 -1.78 -25.00 -36.65
CA ASP A 636 -1.72 -24.17 -37.85
C ASP A 636 -1.96 -24.99 -39.12
N GLU A 637 -1.28 -26.15 -39.27
CA GLU A 637 -1.49 -27.08 -40.43
C GLU A 637 -2.95 -27.55 -40.49
N PHE A 638 -3.58 -27.82 -39.33
CA PHE A 638 -4.99 -28.19 -39.28
C PHE A 638 -5.87 -27.05 -39.74
N PHE A 639 -5.67 -25.82 -39.26
CA PHE A 639 -6.49 -24.68 -39.65
C PHE A 639 -6.32 -24.23 -41.10
N ASP A 640 -5.19 -24.53 -41.71
CA ASP A 640 -4.88 -24.23 -43.12
C ASP A 640 -5.53 -25.24 -44.07
N ASN A 641 -5.63 -26.49 -43.64
CA ASN A 641 -6.09 -27.59 -44.52
C ASN A 641 -7.49 -28.08 -44.23
N VAL A 642 -8.10 -27.69 -43.09
CA VAL A 642 -9.37 -28.23 -42.61
C VAL A 642 -10.39 -27.11 -42.34
N MET A 643 -11.52 -27.14 -43.03
CA MET A 643 -12.67 -26.26 -42.73
C MET A 643 -13.45 -26.88 -41.58
N ILE A 644 -13.39 -26.28 -40.41
CA ILE A 644 -14.08 -26.76 -39.20
C ILE A 644 -15.60 -26.82 -39.41
N ASN A 645 -16.19 -25.79 -40.03
CA ASN A 645 -17.62 -25.75 -40.38
C ASN A 645 -17.90 -26.54 -41.65
N ALA A 646 -17.65 -27.87 -41.61
CA ALA A 646 -18.01 -28.77 -42.69
C ALA A 646 -19.56 -28.83 -42.91
N GLU A 647 -19.98 -29.12 -44.13
CA GLU A 647 -21.40 -29.34 -44.46
C GLU A 647 -21.95 -30.57 -43.75
N ASP A 648 -21.15 -31.63 -43.66
CA ASP A 648 -21.49 -32.82 -42.86
C ASP A 648 -21.45 -32.52 -41.38
N GLU A 649 -22.59 -32.62 -40.71
CA GLU A 649 -22.75 -32.31 -39.28
C GLU A 649 -21.90 -33.26 -38.39
N LEU A 650 -21.73 -34.51 -38.76
CA LEU A 650 -20.93 -35.47 -37.99
C LEU A 650 -19.46 -35.15 -38.08
N VAL A 651 -18.95 -34.79 -39.25
CA VAL A 651 -17.58 -34.35 -39.46
C VAL A 651 -17.33 -33.04 -38.73
N ARG A 652 -18.24 -32.09 -38.84
CA ARG A 652 -18.16 -30.81 -38.11
C ARG A 652 -18.08 -31.02 -36.59
N LYS A 653 -18.95 -31.85 -36.02
CA LYS A 653 -18.94 -32.19 -34.59
C LYS A 653 -17.62 -32.84 -34.17
N ASN A 654 -17.05 -33.75 -35.01
CA ASN A 654 -15.81 -34.42 -34.74
C ASN A 654 -14.61 -33.45 -34.75
N ARG A 655 -14.58 -32.48 -35.67
CA ARG A 655 -13.56 -31.42 -35.75
C ARG A 655 -13.66 -30.48 -34.56
N LEU A 656 -14.86 -30.09 -34.15
CA LEU A 656 -15.09 -29.31 -32.92
C LEU A 656 -14.69 -30.10 -31.66
N ALA A 657 -14.93 -31.42 -31.63
CA ALA A 657 -14.51 -32.26 -30.52
C ALA A 657 -12.98 -32.29 -30.37
N LEU A 658 -12.23 -32.41 -31.49
CA LEU A 658 -10.77 -32.40 -31.48
C LEU A 658 -10.22 -31.08 -30.90
N VAL A 659 -10.68 -29.95 -31.43
CA VAL A 659 -10.25 -28.62 -30.98
C VAL A 659 -10.70 -28.37 -29.53
N GLY A 660 -11.91 -28.84 -29.19
CA GLY A 660 -12.48 -28.70 -27.83
C GLY A 660 -11.72 -29.48 -26.77
N GLN A 661 -11.26 -30.71 -27.10
CA GLN A 661 -10.44 -31.47 -26.16
C GLN A 661 -9.08 -30.81 -25.90
N ILE A 662 -8.44 -30.22 -26.92
CA ILE A 662 -7.20 -29.49 -26.75
C ILE A 662 -7.44 -28.29 -25.82
N TYR A 663 -8.51 -27.52 -26.06
CA TYR A 663 -8.86 -26.38 -25.20
C TYR A 663 -9.18 -26.81 -23.75
N ALA A 664 -9.90 -27.92 -23.57
CA ALA A 664 -10.23 -28.46 -22.26
C ALA A 664 -8.98 -28.81 -21.43
N GLU A 665 -7.90 -29.28 -22.07
CA GLU A 665 -6.63 -29.52 -21.37
C GLU A 665 -5.94 -28.23 -20.93
N PHE A 666 -6.01 -27.16 -21.73
CA PHE A 666 -5.58 -25.83 -21.28
C PHE A 666 -6.41 -25.34 -20.11
N LEU A 667 -7.76 -25.50 -20.20
CA LEU A 667 -8.68 -25.01 -19.17
C LEU A 667 -8.44 -25.68 -17.79
N LYS A 668 -7.87 -26.86 -17.74
CA LYS A 668 -7.43 -27.49 -16.48
C LYS A 668 -6.33 -26.68 -15.79
N ILE A 669 -5.61 -25.80 -16.50
CA ILE A 669 -4.52 -24.99 -15.99
C ILE A 669 -4.92 -23.51 -16.00
N ALA A 670 -5.37 -23.00 -17.14
CA ALA A 670 -5.77 -21.62 -17.35
C ALA A 670 -6.73 -21.49 -18.54
N ASP A 671 -7.68 -20.57 -18.48
CA ASP A 671 -8.49 -20.20 -19.64
C ASP A 671 -7.73 -19.22 -20.54
N ILE A 672 -7.17 -19.75 -21.62
CA ILE A 672 -6.38 -18.96 -22.56
C ILE A 672 -7.19 -17.86 -23.30
N LYS A 673 -8.52 -17.86 -23.24
CA LYS A 673 -9.37 -16.78 -23.78
C LYS A 673 -9.14 -15.46 -23.04
N GLU A 674 -8.87 -15.55 -21.75
CA GLU A 674 -8.73 -14.38 -20.86
C GLU A 674 -7.39 -13.66 -21.02
N ILE A 675 -6.42 -14.25 -21.73
CA ILE A 675 -5.10 -13.64 -21.93
C ILE A 675 -5.21 -12.48 -22.94
N SER A 676 -4.77 -11.31 -22.51
CA SER A 676 -4.62 -10.11 -23.35
C SER A 676 -3.18 -9.59 -23.24
N LEU A 677 -2.52 -9.46 -24.41
CA LEU A 677 -1.11 -9.10 -24.51
C LEU A 677 -0.92 -7.69 -25.07
#